data_bf3c5450b18996325792346155aad41f
#
_entry.id   bf3c5450b18996325792346155aad41f
#
_cell.length_a   1.000
_cell.length_b   1.000
_cell.length_c   1.000
_cell.angle_alpha   90.00
_cell.angle_beta   90.00
_cell.angle_gamma   90.00
#
_symmetry.space_group_name_H-M   'P 1'
#
loop_
_entity.id
_entity.type
_entity.pdbx_description
1 polymer ?
#
loop_
_entity_poly.entity_id
_entity_poly.type
_entity_poly.pdbx_seq_one_letter_code
_entity_poly.pdbx_strand_id
1 'polypeptide(L)'
;MAVKKTTAQQTNTTRKTAVKKSTVKKPAAAKTAAKKSTAKKSVKTVTTDKPADYRIGELDQYLFGQGTHYEIYKKMGAHFVKDGKKTGVYFAVWAPHARSVAVVGEFNGWSEDANVMKRQEPLGIYTAFVPEAQLGQLYKYCIETQTGDKLYKADPFANSAELRPGTASRIADISHLKWSDSVWMKHRAEWDFHSSPISIYEAHIGSWMRHPGREDDGFYSYREFAHEATDYIKKMGYTHIELMGISEYPFDGSWGYQVTGYYAPTSRYGTPEDFAYMINYFHKNKIGVILDWVPAHFPRDAHGLADFDGTATFEYADPKKGEHPDWGTKIFDYGKAEVKNFLIANALFWIEHYHIDGLRVDAVASMLYLDYGKEDGQWIANKYGSNENLEAIEFFKHLNSVTTGRNPGALMIAEESTAWPKVTGKPEDDGLGFSLKWNMGWMHDFTEYMKLDPYFRKGDHYGMTFALTYAYSENYILVLSHDEVVHLKCSMLNKMPGLGFEKFANLKVGYAFMMGHPGKKLLFMGQDFGQLREWSEARELDWYLLAEPEHQALQNFYRDLLHLYTHNKAMYEQDTCMEGFEWVNADDSSRSIYSFIRHSKGAKKNLLFVCNFTPIERPEYRVGVPRGKQYRLVLNSDELQYGGSGKARPAVYKAKKQECDGRPYSFGYDLPPYGVAVFEF
;
A
#
# COMPACT_ATOMS: atom_id res chain seq x y z
N MET A 1 -36.92 36.97 -2.99
CA MET A 1 -36.92 37.96 -1.88
C MET A 1 -35.48 38.35 -1.60
N ALA A 2 -35.21 39.62 -1.65
CA ALA A 2 -33.83 40.17 -1.59
C ALA A 2 -33.30 40.21 -0.16
N VAL A 3 -32.01 39.87 0.01
CA VAL A 3 -31.29 40.13 1.26
C VAL A 3 -30.06 40.98 0.97
N LYS A 4 -29.94 42.03 1.75
CA LYS A 4 -29.04 43.17 1.63
C LYS A 4 -27.56 42.82 1.84
N LYS A 5 -26.72 43.45 1.03
CA LYS A 5 -25.28 43.65 1.26
C LYS A 5 -25.06 44.65 2.40
N THR A 6 -24.12 44.35 3.30
CA THR A 6 -23.54 45.34 4.18
C THR A 6 -22.01 45.32 4.02
N THR A 7 -21.50 46.43 3.55
CA THR A 7 -20.09 46.77 3.40
C THR A 7 -19.56 47.35 4.69
N ALA A 8 -18.42 46.87 5.18
CA ALA A 8 -17.66 47.54 6.23
C ALA A 8 -16.23 47.81 5.71
N GLN A 9 -15.93 49.08 5.55
CA GLN A 9 -14.58 49.63 5.32
C GLN A 9 -13.80 49.61 6.64
N GLN A 10 -12.58 49.16 6.61
CA GLN A 10 -11.59 49.49 7.67
C GLN A 10 -10.36 50.15 7.07
N THR A 11 -10.04 51.26 7.68
CA THR A 11 -8.99 52.23 7.37
C THR A 11 -7.61 51.73 7.83
N ASN A 12 -6.61 51.93 6.97
CA ASN A 12 -5.19 51.78 7.24
C ASN A 12 -4.68 52.87 8.20
N THR A 13 -3.88 52.48 9.19
CA THR A 13 -2.97 53.39 9.87
C THR A 13 -1.59 52.75 10.00
N THR A 14 -0.67 53.30 9.22
CA THR A 14 0.75 52.98 9.22
C THR A 14 1.45 53.60 10.45
N ARG A 15 2.24 52.80 11.19
CA ARG A 15 3.24 53.31 12.12
C ARG A 15 4.59 52.67 11.82
N LYS A 16 5.51 53.50 11.27
CA LYS A 16 6.92 53.20 11.11
C LYS A 16 7.63 53.31 12.46
N THR A 17 8.37 52.28 12.84
CA THR A 17 9.39 52.39 13.90
C THR A 17 10.72 51.86 13.38
N ALA A 18 11.71 52.73 13.43
CA ALA A 18 13.09 52.51 13.01
C ALA A 18 13.84 51.71 14.07
N VAL A 19 14.56 50.65 13.67
CA VAL A 19 15.50 49.94 14.55
C VAL A 19 16.92 50.11 14.03
N LYS A 20 17.79 50.58 14.93
CA LYS A 20 19.20 50.86 14.74
C LYS A 20 20.02 49.57 14.48
N LYS A 21 20.92 49.65 13.50
CA LYS A 21 22.02 48.70 13.27
C LYS A 21 23.04 48.76 14.40
N SER A 22 23.39 47.64 15.02
CA SER A 22 24.58 47.46 15.82
C SER A 22 25.50 46.42 15.14
N THR A 23 26.70 46.90 14.83
CA THR A 23 27.81 46.10 14.28
C THR A 23 28.51 45.35 15.39
N VAL A 24 28.65 44.01 15.28
CA VAL A 24 29.54 43.22 16.13
C VAL A 24 30.59 42.54 15.27
N LYS A 25 31.88 42.79 15.69
CA LYS A 25 33.12 42.31 15.07
C LYS A 25 33.29 40.79 15.24
N LYS A 26 33.81 40.14 14.19
CA LYS A 26 34.33 38.75 14.23
C LYS A 26 35.63 38.69 15.03
N PRO A 27 35.89 37.63 15.81
CA PRO A 27 37.23 37.21 16.23
C PRO A 27 37.85 36.21 15.25
N ALA A 28 39.18 36.27 15.18
CA ALA A 28 40.04 35.55 14.25
C ALA A 28 40.19 34.05 14.58
N ALA A 29 40.43 33.26 13.53
CA ALA A 29 40.67 31.84 13.59
C ALA A 29 42.02 31.47 14.19
N ALA A 30 42.04 30.59 15.18
CA ALA A 30 43.22 29.84 15.64
C ALA A 30 43.25 28.46 14.97
N LYS A 31 44.32 28.17 14.21
CA LYS A 31 44.64 26.89 13.66
C LYS A 31 45.20 25.99 14.73
N THR A 32 44.52 24.89 15.05
CA THR A 32 45.11 23.80 15.84
C THR A 32 45.05 22.51 15.01
N ALA A 33 46.23 21.96 14.77
CA ALA A 33 46.43 20.70 14.07
C ALA A 33 45.99 19.52 14.92
N ALA A 34 45.04 18.74 14.47
CA ALA A 34 44.65 17.47 15.11
C ALA A 34 45.28 16.28 14.39
N LYS A 35 46.09 15.55 15.09
CA LYS A 35 46.72 14.28 14.70
C LYS A 35 45.61 13.23 14.43
N LYS A 36 45.66 12.59 13.27
CA LYS A 36 44.89 11.37 12.96
C LYS A 36 45.40 10.22 13.84
N SER A 37 44.55 9.71 14.69
CA SER A 37 44.69 8.41 15.34
C SER A 37 43.67 7.47 14.74
N THR A 38 44.14 6.53 13.92
CA THR A 38 43.39 5.40 13.41
C THR A 38 43.26 4.32 14.48
N ALA A 39 42.16 4.28 15.18
CA ALA A 39 41.78 3.13 15.98
C ALA A 39 40.59 2.44 15.34
N LYS A 40 40.86 1.39 14.56
CA LYS A 40 39.86 0.40 14.16
C LYS A 40 39.39 -0.35 15.41
N LYS A 41 38.26 0.03 16.00
CA LYS A 41 37.53 -0.83 16.92
C LYS A 41 36.69 -1.80 16.09
N SER A 42 37.15 -3.05 16.01
CA SER A 42 36.30 -4.17 15.61
C SER A 42 35.20 -4.32 16.65
N VAL A 43 33.96 -4.03 16.25
CA VAL A 43 32.76 -4.44 16.99
C VAL A 43 32.74 -5.98 16.91
N LYS A 44 33.17 -6.65 17.96
CA LYS A 44 32.89 -8.07 18.14
C LYS A 44 31.38 -8.19 18.36
N THR A 45 30.68 -8.75 17.41
CA THR A 45 29.33 -9.27 17.58
C THR A 45 29.44 -10.35 18.67
N VAL A 46 28.99 -10.05 19.86
CA VAL A 46 28.81 -11.03 20.91
C VAL A 46 27.52 -11.77 20.60
N THR A 47 27.64 -12.87 19.89
CA THR A 47 26.59 -13.90 19.83
C THR A 47 26.61 -14.61 21.19
N THR A 48 25.82 -14.12 22.12
CA THR A 48 25.44 -14.91 23.28
C THR A 48 24.28 -15.77 22.87
N ASP A 49 24.49 -17.02 22.49
CA ASP A 49 23.48 -18.08 22.40
C ASP A 49 22.94 -18.40 23.83
N LYS A 50 22.23 -17.44 24.42
CA LYS A 50 21.27 -17.75 25.46
C LYS A 50 19.95 -18.08 24.74
N PRO A 51 19.27 -19.18 25.09
CA PRO A 51 17.90 -19.42 24.61
C PRO A 51 17.09 -18.16 24.87
N ALA A 52 16.35 -17.68 23.87
CA ALA A 52 15.50 -16.51 24.05
C ALA A 52 14.56 -16.78 25.24
N ASP A 53 14.51 -15.85 26.19
CA ASP A 53 13.58 -15.97 27.30
C ASP A 53 12.16 -15.66 26.80
N TYR A 54 11.41 -16.71 26.56
CA TYR A 54 10.03 -16.66 26.06
C TYR A 54 9.00 -16.31 27.14
N ARG A 55 9.39 -16.30 28.41
CA ARG A 55 8.48 -16.00 29.52
C ARG A 55 8.18 -14.50 29.59
N ILE A 56 6.94 -14.19 29.91
CA ILE A 56 6.52 -12.82 30.21
C ILE A 56 7.10 -12.41 31.56
N GLY A 57 7.98 -11.41 31.56
CA GLY A 57 8.56 -10.79 32.74
C GLY A 57 7.92 -9.45 33.09
N GLU A 58 8.40 -8.84 34.20
CA GLU A 58 7.95 -7.51 34.64
C GLU A 58 8.23 -6.42 33.60
N LEU A 59 9.40 -6.46 32.95
CA LEU A 59 9.76 -5.51 31.89
C LEU A 59 8.84 -5.65 30.66
N ASP A 60 8.50 -6.90 30.29
CA ASP A 60 7.60 -7.13 29.16
C ASP A 60 6.22 -6.55 29.43
N GLN A 61 5.67 -6.78 30.63
CA GLN A 61 4.40 -6.21 31.04
C GLN A 61 4.45 -4.66 31.08
N TYR A 62 5.53 -4.10 31.64
CA TYR A 62 5.69 -2.64 31.65
C TYR A 62 5.69 -2.06 30.23
N LEU A 63 6.53 -2.60 29.33
CA LEU A 63 6.62 -2.12 27.94
C LEU A 63 5.32 -2.33 27.16
N PHE A 64 4.63 -3.46 27.37
CA PHE A 64 3.36 -3.75 26.74
C PHE A 64 2.26 -2.75 27.19
N GLY A 65 2.15 -2.49 28.48
CA GLY A 65 1.23 -1.49 29.03
C GLY A 65 1.62 -0.03 28.69
N GLN A 66 2.83 0.22 28.17
CA GLN A 66 3.22 1.53 27.63
C GLN A 66 3.03 1.61 26.10
N GLY A 67 2.64 0.53 25.42
CA GLY A 67 2.52 0.47 23.97
C GLY A 67 3.85 0.47 23.22
N THR A 68 4.95 0.02 23.86
CA THR A 68 6.32 0.12 23.33
C THR A 68 7.06 -1.21 23.27
N HIS A 69 6.38 -2.33 23.50
CA HIS A 69 6.99 -3.66 23.36
C HIS A 69 6.90 -4.15 21.92
N TYR A 70 7.71 -3.61 21.04
CA TYR A 70 7.63 -3.85 19.58
C TYR A 70 7.89 -5.30 19.15
N GLU A 71 8.44 -6.13 20.02
CA GLU A 71 8.73 -7.55 19.78
C GLU A 71 7.87 -8.49 20.65
N ILE A 72 6.73 -8.01 21.16
CA ILE A 72 5.87 -8.79 22.07
C ILE A 72 5.40 -10.11 21.45
N TYR A 73 5.28 -10.16 20.12
CA TYR A 73 4.92 -11.37 19.37
C TYR A 73 5.91 -12.54 19.53
N LYS A 74 7.11 -12.29 20.04
CA LYS A 74 8.09 -13.34 20.39
C LYS A 74 7.79 -14.00 21.74
N LYS A 75 6.81 -13.50 22.47
CA LYS A 75 6.44 -13.95 23.82
C LYS A 75 4.95 -14.24 23.98
N MET A 76 4.08 -13.47 23.34
CA MET A 76 2.64 -13.72 23.28
C MET A 76 2.34 -14.75 22.19
N GLY A 77 1.28 -15.54 22.37
CA GLY A 77 0.94 -16.62 21.45
C GLY A 77 1.46 -17.97 21.95
N ALA A 78 1.69 -18.88 21.03
CA ALA A 78 2.15 -20.25 21.28
C ALA A 78 3.60 -20.44 20.79
N HIS A 79 4.54 -20.71 21.70
CA HIS A 79 5.95 -20.88 21.40
C HIS A 79 6.46 -22.25 21.79
N PHE A 80 7.01 -23.00 20.83
CA PHE A 80 7.64 -24.29 21.10
C PHE A 80 9.01 -24.07 21.76
N VAL A 81 9.14 -24.52 22.99
CA VAL A 81 10.29 -24.17 23.83
C VAL A 81 10.81 -25.34 24.66
N LYS A 82 12.02 -25.19 25.19
CA LYS A 82 12.59 -26.08 26.14
C LYS A 82 12.62 -25.42 27.53
N ASP A 83 11.84 -25.97 28.47
CA ASP A 83 11.83 -25.54 29.86
C ASP A 83 12.52 -26.58 30.75
N GLY A 84 13.75 -26.31 31.16
CA GLY A 84 14.61 -27.23 31.88
C GLY A 84 14.93 -28.47 31.04
N LYS A 85 14.40 -29.65 31.45
CA LYS A 85 14.56 -30.94 30.75
C LYS A 85 13.36 -31.29 29.86
N LYS A 86 12.28 -30.53 29.92
CA LYS A 86 11.06 -30.77 29.18
C LYS A 86 11.01 -29.88 27.95
N THR A 87 10.51 -30.41 26.83
CA THR A 87 10.08 -29.64 25.65
C THR A 87 8.56 -29.58 25.67
N GLY A 88 7.99 -28.52 25.11
CA GLY A 88 6.56 -28.32 25.05
C GLY A 88 6.25 -26.95 24.50
N VAL A 89 5.03 -26.50 24.68
CA VAL A 89 4.58 -25.18 24.20
C VAL A 89 4.27 -24.27 25.38
N TYR A 90 4.82 -23.08 25.33
CA TYR A 90 4.46 -21.98 26.20
C TYR A 90 3.38 -21.14 25.52
N PHE A 91 2.26 -20.97 26.18
CA PHE A 91 1.12 -20.17 25.74
C PHE A 91 1.02 -18.89 26.56
N ALA A 92 0.76 -17.77 25.90
CA ALA A 92 0.52 -16.49 26.55
C ALA A 92 -0.57 -15.70 25.81
N VAL A 93 -1.59 -15.22 26.54
CA VAL A 93 -2.70 -14.43 25.99
C VAL A 93 -3.10 -13.30 26.92
N TRP A 94 -3.46 -12.15 26.35
CA TRP A 94 -3.97 -10.99 27.08
C TRP A 94 -5.48 -11.03 27.14
N ALA A 95 -6.03 -11.15 28.36
CA ALA A 95 -7.47 -11.21 28.63
C ALA A 95 -7.76 -10.54 30.00
N PRO A 96 -7.61 -9.21 30.10
CA PRO A 96 -7.52 -8.51 31.38
C PRO A 96 -8.75 -8.64 32.26
N HIS A 97 -9.93 -8.82 31.69
CA HIS A 97 -11.20 -8.91 32.39
C HIS A 97 -11.72 -10.38 32.50
N ALA A 98 -10.99 -11.37 32.00
CA ALA A 98 -11.36 -12.76 32.16
C ALA A 98 -11.34 -13.18 33.63
N ARG A 99 -12.29 -14.02 34.03
CA ARG A 99 -12.31 -14.69 35.36
C ARG A 99 -11.27 -15.79 35.41
N SER A 100 -11.22 -16.61 34.36
CA SER A 100 -10.22 -17.64 34.14
C SER A 100 -9.98 -17.85 32.64
N VAL A 101 -8.83 -18.43 32.30
CA VAL A 101 -8.47 -18.84 30.93
C VAL A 101 -7.86 -20.23 30.98
N ALA A 102 -8.30 -21.10 30.07
CA ALA A 102 -7.65 -22.39 29.81
C ALA A 102 -7.23 -22.49 28.35
N VAL A 103 -6.09 -23.11 28.07
CA VAL A 103 -5.73 -23.49 26.70
C VAL A 103 -6.26 -24.88 26.43
N VAL A 104 -7.07 -25.02 25.37
CA VAL A 104 -7.74 -26.25 24.95
C VAL A 104 -7.29 -26.62 23.55
N GLY A 105 -7.09 -27.89 23.28
CA GLY A 105 -6.63 -28.34 21.97
C GLY A 105 -6.52 -29.85 21.85
N GLU A 106 -5.98 -30.31 20.73
CA GLU A 106 -5.79 -31.75 20.46
C GLU A 106 -4.90 -32.42 21.49
N PHE A 107 -3.93 -31.70 22.09
CA PHE A 107 -3.01 -32.21 23.11
C PHE A 107 -3.69 -32.59 24.44
N ASN A 108 -4.86 -32.08 24.71
CA ASN A 108 -5.60 -32.38 25.95
C ASN A 108 -7.06 -32.80 25.71
N GLY A 109 -7.39 -33.21 24.48
CA GLY A 109 -8.75 -33.63 24.10
C GLY A 109 -9.80 -32.49 24.24
N TRP A 110 -9.36 -31.22 24.09
CA TRP A 110 -10.17 -29.99 24.23
C TRP A 110 -10.77 -29.81 25.64
N SER A 111 -10.09 -30.36 26.66
CA SER A 111 -10.50 -30.23 28.05
C SER A 111 -10.28 -28.84 28.61
N GLU A 112 -11.32 -28.25 29.15
CA GLU A 112 -11.30 -26.90 29.77
C GLU A 112 -10.57 -26.90 31.14
N ASP A 113 -10.48 -28.04 31.79
CA ASP A 113 -9.91 -28.18 33.14
C ASP A 113 -8.46 -28.62 33.15
N ALA A 114 -7.95 -29.16 32.03
CA ALA A 114 -6.63 -29.79 32.00
C ALA A 114 -5.47 -28.81 32.03
N ASN A 115 -5.60 -27.67 31.32
CA ASN A 115 -4.51 -26.68 31.19
C ASN A 115 -5.02 -25.26 31.50
N VAL A 116 -5.48 -25.07 32.74
CA VAL A 116 -5.85 -23.74 33.24
C VAL A 116 -4.60 -22.86 33.34
N MET A 117 -4.66 -21.66 32.80
CA MET A 117 -3.54 -20.75 32.66
C MET A 117 -3.40 -19.87 33.91
N LYS A 118 -2.17 -19.50 34.23
CA LYS A 118 -1.87 -18.60 35.35
C LYS A 118 -1.93 -17.15 34.92
N ARG A 119 -2.75 -16.37 35.62
CA ARG A 119 -2.81 -14.90 35.45
C ARG A 119 -1.53 -14.25 35.95
N GLN A 120 -0.98 -13.33 35.14
CA GLN A 120 0.14 -12.47 35.47
C GLN A 120 -0.37 -11.04 35.70
N GLU A 121 -0.14 -10.51 36.88
CA GLU A 121 -0.50 -9.13 37.23
C GLU A 121 0.66 -8.17 36.84
N PRO A 122 0.39 -6.87 36.54
CA PRO A 122 -0.91 -6.20 36.69
C PRO A 122 -1.79 -6.23 35.41
N LEU A 123 -1.29 -6.70 34.25
CA LEU A 123 -1.99 -6.49 32.97
C LEU A 123 -3.01 -7.58 32.62
N GLY A 124 -3.11 -8.66 33.40
CA GLY A 124 -4.03 -9.74 33.09
C GLY A 124 -3.60 -10.57 31.87
N ILE A 125 -2.30 -10.82 31.73
CA ILE A 125 -1.77 -11.78 30.76
C ILE A 125 -1.83 -13.17 31.40
N TYR A 126 -2.46 -14.12 30.71
CA TYR A 126 -2.53 -15.51 31.15
C TYR A 126 -1.46 -16.35 30.46
N THR A 127 -0.79 -17.25 31.22
CA THR A 127 0.33 -18.06 30.71
C THR A 127 0.25 -19.49 31.18
N ALA A 128 0.67 -20.43 30.31
CA ALA A 128 0.82 -21.85 30.67
C ALA A 128 1.96 -22.48 29.88
N PHE A 129 2.67 -23.44 30.49
CA PHE A 129 3.59 -24.34 29.78
C PHE A 129 2.97 -25.72 29.72
N VAL A 130 2.78 -26.25 28.50
CA VAL A 130 2.12 -27.54 28.22
C VAL A 130 3.12 -28.47 27.55
N PRO A 131 3.71 -29.43 28.31
CA PRO A 131 4.70 -30.38 27.78
C PRO A 131 4.16 -31.33 26.73
N GLU A 132 2.85 -31.61 26.77
CA GLU A 132 2.16 -32.55 25.87
C GLU A 132 1.85 -31.94 24.51
N ALA A 133 1.85 -30.61 24.41
CA ALA A 133 1.54 -29.90 23.16
C ALA A 133 2.70 -29.99 22.17
N GLN A 134 2.37 -30.22 20.90
CA GLN A 134 3.31 -30.43 19.81
C GLN A 134 3.03 -29.50 18.63
N LEU A 135 4.03 -29.27 17.77
CA LEU A 135 3.89 -28.53 16.52
C LEU A 135 2.81 -29.18 15.62
N GLY A 136 2.04 -28.34 14.97
CA GLY A 136 0.97 -28.74 14.05
C GLY A 136 -0.40 -28.95 14.70
N GLN A 137 -0.47 -29.12 16.03
CA GLN A 137 -1.73 -29.32 16.73
C GLN A 137 -2.59 -28.07 16.77
N LEU A 138 -3.90 -28.28 16.77
CA LEU A 138 -4.90 -27.22 16.87
C LEU A 138 -5.22 -26.86 18.31
N TYR A 139 -5.47 -25.59 18.58
CA TYR A 139 -5.82 -25.06 19.90
C TYR A 139 -6.69 -23.81 19.85
N LYS A 140 -7.34 -23.52 20.98
CA LYS A 140 -8.04 -22.29 21.29
C LYS A 140 -7.82 -21.90 22.75
N TYR A 141 -8.18 -20.68 23.09
CA TYR A 141 -8.35 -20.27 24.48
C TYR A 141 -9.84 -20.39 24.86
N CYS A 142 -10.14 -21.14 25.94
CA CYS A 142 -11.41 -21.12 26.61
C CYS A 142 -11.36 -20.04 27.71
N ILE A 143 -12.10 -18.95 27.49
CA ILE A 143 -12.11 -17.78 28.36
C ILE A 143 -13.42 -17.77 29.13
N GLU A 144 -13.36 -17.85 30.46
CA GLU A 144 -14.50 -17.66 31.34
C GLU A 144 -14.67 -16.15 31.63
N THR A 145 -15.79 -15.60 31.26
CA THR A 145 -16.11 -14.19 31.50
C THR A 145 -16.48 -13.92 32.96
N GLN A 146 -16.60 -12.65 33.35
CA GLN A 146 -17.09 -12.30 34.70
C GLN A 146 -18.52 -12.75 34.97
N THR A 147 -19.33 -12.96 33.94
CA THR A 147 -20.70 -13.50 34.03
C THR A 147 -20.75 -15.02 34.14
N GLY A 148 -19.62 -15.70 33.90
CA GLY A 148 -19.51 -17.17 33.91
C GLY A 148 -19.75 -17.83 32.56
N ASP A 149 -19.95 -17.06 31.50
CA ASP A 149 -20.04 -17.57 30.13
C ASP A 149 -18.65 -18.00 29.65
N LYS A 150 -18.61 -19.05 28.80
CA LYS A 150 -17.36 -19.56 28.21
C LYS A 150 -17.27 -19.19 26.74
N LEU A 151 -16.18 -18.51 26.38
CA LEU A 151 -15.86 -18.10 25.01
C LEU A 151 -14.67 -18.90 24.49
N TYR A 152 -14.77 -19.40 23.25
CA TYR A 152 -13.68 -20.13 22.60
C TYR A 152 -13.03 -19.24 21.54
N LYS A 153 -11.90 -18.66 21.88
CA LYS A 153 -11.18 -17.67 21.06
C LYS A 153 -9.96 -18.26 20.36
N ALA A 154 -9.76 -17.90 19.10
CA ALA A 154 -8.46 -18.09 18.45
C ALA A 154 -7.40 -17.24 19.14
N ASP A 155 -6.16 -17.62 19.01
CA ASP A 155 -5.04 -16.85 19.57
C ASP A 155 -4.76 -15.62 18.73
N PRO A 156 -4.85 -14.39 19.29
CA PRO A 156 -4.55 -13.16 18.57
C PRO A 156 -3.13 -13.07 18.00
N PHE A 157 -2.17 -13.80 18.59
CA PHE A 157 -0.78 -13.83 18.17
C PHE A 157 -0.38 -15.15 17.48
N ALA A 158 -1.34 -15.99 17.10
CA ALA A 158 -1.06 -17.25 16.39
C ALA A 158 -0.28 -16.98 15.10
N ASN A 159 0.76 -17.77 14.84
CA ASN A 159 1.54 -17.70 13.62
C ASN A 159 1.04 -18.60 12.49
N SER A 160 0.02 -19.41 12.76
CA SER A 160 -0.67 -20.29 11.80
C SER A 160 -2.10 -20.53 12.24
N ALA A 161 -2.99 -20.74 11.30
CA ALA A 161 -4.40 -21.00 11.53
C ALA A 161 -4.83 -22.34 10.94
N GLU A 162 -5.92 -22.88 11.44
CA GLU A 162 -6.63 -23.98 10.82
C GLU A 162 -7.20 -23.50 9.48
N LEU A 163 -7.21 -24.39 8.47
CA LEU A 163 -7.86 -24.09 7.19
C LEU A 163 -9.37 -23.94 7.39
N ARG A 164 -9.93 -22.89 6.81
CA ARG A 164 -11.38 -22.65 6.84
C ARG A 164 -12.17 -23.87 6.31
N PRO A 165 -13.37 -24.19 6.80
CA PRO A 165 -14.16 -23.40 7.77
C PRO A 165 -13.74 -23.58 9.24
N GLY A 166 -12.62 -24.24 9.52
CA GLY A 166 -12.05 -24.35 10.85
C GLY A 166 -11.66 -22.96 11.41
N THR A 167 -11.69 -22.83 12.74
CA THR A 167 -11.51 -21.54 13.41
C THR A 167 -10.48 -21.60 14.55
N ALA A 168 -9.73 -22.68 14.62
CA ALA A 168 -8.68 -22.84 15.63
C ALA A 168 -7.35 -22.23 15.17
N SER A 169 -6.51 -21.90 16.12
CA SER A 169 -5.11 -21.60 15.88
C SER A 169 -4.32 -22.91 15.77
N ARG A 170 -3.20 -22.88 15.03
CA ARG A 170 -2.29 -24.02 14.88
C ARG A 170 -0.94 -23.68 15.50
N ILE A 171 -0.40 -24.58 16.29
CA ILE A 171 0.94 -24.43 16.89
C ILE A 171 1.98 -24.48 15.76
N ALA A 172 2.72 -23.40 15.56
CA ALA A 172 3.76 -23.30 14.53
C ALA A 172 5.04 -22.71 15.15
N ASP A 173 6.19 -23.21 14.71
CA ASP A 173 7.49 -22.61 15.04
C ASP A 173 8.07 -21.89 13.81
N ILE A 174 8.00 -20.59 13.82
CA ILE A 174 8.55 -19.73 12.75
C ILE A 174 9.96 -19.21 13.04
N SER A 175 10.56 -19.60 14.17
CA SER A 175 11.91 -19.15 14.57
C SER A 175 13.03 -19.64 13.67
N HIS A 176 12.77 -20.69 12.88
CA HIS A 176 13.74 -21.35 12.01
C HIS A 176 13.66 -20.96 10.53
N LEU A 177 12.83 -19.97 10.17
CA LEU A 177 12.72 -19.50 8.80
C LEU A 177 14.08 -19.07 8.24
N LYS A 178 14.38 -19.53 7.02
CA LYS A 178 15.70 -19.31 6.39
C LYS A 178 15.60 -18.26 5.32
N TRP A 179 16.33 -17.19 5.49
CA TRP A 179 16.43 -16.10 4.54
C TRP A 179 17.72 -16.16 3.73
N SER A 180 17.63 -15.86 2.44
CA SER A 180 18.78 -15.79 1.52
C SER A 180 18.72 -14.52 0.65
N ASP A 181 18.04 -13.50 1.15
CA ASP A 181 17.72 -12.23 0.50
C ASP A 181 18.55 -11.05 1.04
N SER A 182 19.66 -11.31 1.72
CA SER A 182 20.50 -10.27 2.34
C SER A 182 20.97 -9.17 1.38
N VAL A 183 21.11 -9.50 0.08
CA VAL A 183 21.46 -8.53 -0.96
C VAL A 183 20.30 -7.58 -1.21
N TRP A 184 19.07 -8.10 -1.25
CA TRP A 184 17.87 -7.30 -1.37
C TRP A 184 17.67 -6.40 -0.15
N MET A 185 17.75 -6.95 1.06
CA MET A 185 17.58 -6.20 2.31
C MET A 185 18.59 -5.06 2.45
N LYS A 186 19.82 -5.28 2.00
CA LYS A 186 20.83 -4.21 1.92
C LYS A 186 20.43 -3.15 0.88
N HIS A 187 19.98 -3.57 -0.30
CA HIS A 187 19.51 -2.65 -1.33
C HIS A 187 18.33 -1.82 -0.83
N ARG A 188 17.32 -2.45 -0.19
CA ARG A 188 16.18 -1.76 0.42
C ARG A 188 16.61 -0.68 1.41
N ALA A 189 17.57 -0.99 2.29
CA ALA A 189 18.03 -0.05 3.30
C ALA A 189 18.80 1.17 2.74
N GLU A 190 19.31 1.07 1.51
CA GLU A 190 20.12 2.12 0.86
C GLU A 190 19.36 2.88 -0.26
N TRP A 191 18.17 2.40 -0.67
CA TRP A 191 17.47 3.01 -1.80
C TRP A 191 16.70 4.27 -1.41
N ASP A 192 16.55 5.16 -2.39
CA ASP A 192 15.70 6.34 -2.28
C ASP A 192 14.44 6.14 -3.13
N PHE A 193 13.31 5.87 -2.48
CA PHE A 193 12.04 5.63 -3.17
C PHE A 193 11.51 6.87 -3.90
N HIS A 194 11.87 8.09 -3.48
CA HIS A 194 11.45 9.32 -4.15
C HIS A 194 12.00 9.37 -5.58
N SER A 195 13.27 9.03 -5.75
CA SER A 195 13.97 9.08 -7.05
C SER A 195 14.08 7.73 -7.75
N SER A 196 13.39 6.69 -7.26
CA SER A 196 13.37 5.35 -7.85
C SER A 196 12.04 5.05 -8.56
N PRO A 197 12.03 4.22 -9.60
CA PRO A 197 10.79 3.77 -10.21
C PRO A 197 10.05 2.84 -9.25
N ILE A 198 8.77 3.08 -9.03
CA ILE A 198 7.86 2.19 -8.31
C ILE A 198 6.63 1.97 -9.19
N SER A 199 6.48 0.74 -9.65
CA SER A 199 5.34 0.25 -10.41
C SER A 199 4.85 -1.02 -9.72
N ILE A 200 3.63 -0.96 -9.18
CA ILE A 200 3.05 -1.97 -8.32
C ILE A 200 2.05 -2.80 -9.12
N TYR A 201 2.19 -4.11 -9.07
CA TYR A 201 1.19 -5.08 -9.52
C TYR A 201 0.38 -5.54 -8.31
N GLU A 202 -0.85 -5.04 -8.16
CA GLU A 202 -1.75 -5.44 -7.08
C GLU A 202 -2.41 -6.78 -7.45
N ALA A 203 -2.36 -7.75 -6.55
CA ALA A 203 -2.81 -9.11 -6.81
C ALA A 203 -3.48 -9.78 -5.61
N HIS A 204 -4.50 -10.60 -5.90
CA HIS A 204 -5.14 -11.53 -4.97
C HIS A 204 -4.81 -12.96 -5.39
N ILE A 205 -4.07 -13.69 -4.57
CA ILE A 205 -3.51 -15.02 -4.92
C ILE A 205 -4.60 -15.98 -5.34
N GLY A 206 -5.69 -16.09 -4.57
CA GLY A 206 -6.78 -17.06 -4.79
C GLY A 206 -7.59 -16.87 -6.06
N SER A 207 -7.45 -15.72 -6.75
CA SER A 207 -8.14 -15.43 -8.00
C SER A 207 -7.20 -14.97 -9.13
N TRP A 208 -5.88 -15.12 -8.94
CA TRP A 208 -4.91 -14.84 -10.00
C TRP A 208 -4.88 -15.96 -11.04
N MET A 209 -4.68 -17.21 -10.59
CA MET A 209 -4.74 -18.43 -11.38
C MET A 209 -5.15 -19.60 -10.49
N ARG A 210 -5.84 -20.59 -11.07
CA ARG A 210 -6.31 -21.77 -10.33
C ARG A 210 -5.98 -23.06 -11.08
N HIS A 211 -5.90 -24.15 -10.35
CA HIS A 211 -5.78 -25.48 -10.93
C HIS A 211 -7.13 -25.95 -11.46
N PRO A 212 -7.27 -26.21 -12.77
CA PRO A 212 -8.53 -26.65 -13.33
C PRO A 212 -8.94 -28.03 -12.83
N GLY A 213 -10.22 -28.21 -12.52
CA GLY A 213 -10.82 -29.53 -12.22
C GLY A 213 -10.50 -30.10 -10.84
N ARG A 214 -9.91 -29.34 -9.92
CA ARG A 214 -9.76 -29.76 -8.52
C ARG A 214 -11.08 -29.62 -7.77
N GLU A 215 -11.37 -30.59 -6.88
CA GLU A 215 -12.59 -30.57 -6.01
C GLU A 215 -12.45 -29.55 -4.86
N ASP A 216 -11.22 -29.20 -4.46
CA ASP A 216 -10.95 -28.10 -3.56
C ASP A 216 -11.03 -26.74 -4.33
N ASP A 217 -10.78 -25.63 -3.66
CA ASP A 217 -10.83 -24.30 -4.29
C ASP A 217 -9.91 -24.13 -5.49
N GLY A 218 -8.98 -25.07 -5.71
CA GLY A 218 -8.01 -25.06 -6.79
C GLY A 218 -6.99 -23.92 -6.70
N PHE A 219 -6.81 -23.32 -5.55
CA PHE A 219 -5.86 -22.24 -5.37
C PHE A 219 -4.41 -22.66 -5.67
N TYR A 220 -3.64 -21.74 -6.22
CA TYR A 220 -2.19 -21.88 -6.22
C TYR A 220 -1.67 -21.79 -4.79
N SER A 221 -0.69 -22.65 -4.46
CA SER A 221 0.08 -22.49 -3.24
C SER A 221 0.97 -21.25 -3.30
N TYR A 222 1.44 -20.75 -2.15
CA TYR A 222 2.45 -19.69 -2.08
C TYR A 222 3.66 -19.97 -2.98
N ARG A 223 4.10 -21.24 -3.06
CA ARG A 223 5.27 -21.61 -3.89
C ARG A 223 4.96 -21.56 -5.38
N GLU A 224 3.83 -22.08 -5.82
CA GLU A 224 3.42 -22.03 -7.22
C GLU A 224 3.22 -20.59 -7.67
N PHE A 225 2.49 -19.81 -6.87
CA PHE A 225 2.31 -18.39 -7.15
C PHE A 225 3.65 -17.62 -7.23
N ALA A 226 4.60 -17.92 -6.33
CA ALA A 226 5.92 -17.29 -6.36
C ALA A 226 6.63 -17.45 -7.70
N HIS A 227 6.56 -18.64 -8.31
CA HIS A 227 7.21 -18.90 -9.60
C HIS A 227 6.48 -18.21 -10.76
N GLU A 228 5.20 -18.48 -10.90
CA GLU A 228 4.41 -17.97 -12.04
C GLU A 228 4.28 -16.43 -12.01
N ALA A 229 3.99 -15.84 -10.85
CA ALA A 229 3.89 -14.39 -10.72
C ALA A 229 5.24 -13.70 -10.93
N THR A 230 6.35 -14.31 -10.49
CA THR A 230 7.69 -13.74 -10.74
C THR A 230 7.98 -13.63 -12.24
N ASP A 231 7.71 -14.68 -13.01
CA ASP A 231 7.95 -14.68 -14.44
C ASP A 231 7.07 -13.64 -15.16
N TYR A 232 5.81 -13.52 -14.73
CA TYR A 232 4.91 -12.51 -15.25
C TYR A 232 5.37 -11.08 -14.93
N ILE A 233 5.66 -10.78 -13.68
CA ILE A 233 6.09 -9.46 -13.19
C ILE A 233 7.37 -9.00 -13.90
N LYS A 234 8.36 -9.91 -14.05
CA LYS A 234 9.62 -9.63 -14.76
C LYS A 234 9.39 -9.40 -16.25
N LYS A 235 8.56 -10.23 -16.90
CA LYS A 235 8.19 -10.05 -18.31
C LYS A 235 7.55 -8.70 -18.54
N MET A 236 6.64 -8.29 -17.66
CA MET A 236 5.92 -7.02 -17.78
C MET A 236 6.77 -5.81 -17.38
N GLY A 237 7.68 -5.94 -16.42
CA GLY A 237 8.55 -4.84 -15.97
C GLY A 237 8.05 -4.11 -14.72
N TYR A 238 7.13 -4.70 -13.95
CA TYR A 238 6.76 -4.20 -12.62
C TYR A 238 7.93 -4.31 -11.63
N THR A 239 7.99 -3.42 -10.66
CA THR A 239 9.04 -3.40 -9.65
C THR A 239 8.62 -4.03 -8.33
N HIS A 240 7.33 -3.97 -8.01
CA HIS A 240 6.75 -4.48 -6.78
C HIS A 240 5.47 -5.26 -7.06
N ILE A 241 5.15 -6.16 -6.16
CA ILE A 241 3.84 -6.79 -6.04
C ILE A 241 3.19 -6.34 -4.72
N GLU A 242 1.90 -6.00 -4.75
CA GLU A 242 1.08 -5.76 -3.58
C GLU A 242 0.08 -6.91 -3.43
N LEU A 243 0.07 -7.55 -2.26
CA LEU A 243 -0.70 -8.76 -2.00
C LEU A 243 -1.87 -8.47 -1.07
N MET A 244 -3.08 -8.68 -1.59
CA MET A 244 -4.33 -8.64 -0.83
C MET A 244 -4.56 -9.95 -0.08
N GLY A 245 -5.26 -9.89 1.07
CA GLY A 245 -5.79 -11.06 1.78
C GLY A 245 -4.72 -12.03 2.29
N ILE A 246 -3.62 -11.52 2.85
CA ILE A 246 -2.53 -12.37 3.37
C ILE A 246 -2.69 -12.68 4.85
N SER A 247 -3.12 -11.76 5.70
CA SER A 247 -3.48 -12.07 7.08
C SER A 247 -4.70 -13.01 7.11
N GLU A 248 -4.75 -14.00 8.02
CA GLU A 248 -5.83 -15.00 8.05
C GLU A 248 -7.22 -14.37 8.28
N TYR A 249 -8.20 -14.83 7.51
CA TYR A 249 -9.58 -14.34 7.53
C TYR A 249 -10.57 -15.46 7.26
N PRO A 250 -11.83 -15.41 7.81
CA PRO A 250 -12.77 -16.53 7.72
C PRO A 250 -13.58 -16.56 6.41
N PHE A 251 -13.90 -15.42 5.82
CA PHE A 251 -14.86 -15.26 4.74
C PHE A 251 -14.21 -14.76 3.45
N ASP A 252 -14.20 -15.58 2.41
CA ASP A 252 -13.54 -15.27 1.13
C ASP A 252 -14.07 -13.99 0.46
N GLY A 253 -15.39 -13.77 0.53
CA GLY A 253 -16.02 -12.56 0.00
C GLY A 253 -15.62 -11.26 0.69
N SER A 254 -14.87 -11.32 1.79
CA SER A 254 -14.24 -10.14 2.40
C SER A 254 -12.93 -9.74 1.74
N TRP A 255 -12.41 -10.54 0.80
CA TRP A 255 -11.13 -10.34 0.10
C TRP A 255 -9.91 -10.23 1.02
N GLY A 256 -10.07 -10.61 2.30
CA GLY A 256 -9.05 -10.48 3.35
C GLY A 256 -9.20 -9.24 4.24
N TYR A 257 -10.23 -8.39 4.04
CA TYR A 257 -10.43 -7.19 4.87
C TYR A 257 -11.13 -7.47 6.21
N GLN A 258 -11.63 -8.69 6.45
CA GLN A 258 -12.18 -9.12 7.75
C GLN A 258 -11.20 -10.04 8.47
N VAL A 259 -10.08 -9.49 8.93
CA VAL A 259 -8.96 -10.23 9.53
C VAL A 259 -9.31 -10.78 10.90
N THR A 260 -9.04 -12.08 11.11
CA THR A 260 -9.14 -12.75 12.42
C THR A 260 -7.79 -13.25 12.95
N GLY A 261 -6.79 -13.42 12.08
CA GLY A 261 -5.43 -13.86 12.47
C GLY A 261 -4.35 -12.90 12.00
N TYR A 262 -4.09 -11.84 12.77
CA TYR A 262 -3.18 -10.75 12.41
C TYR A 262 -1.72 -11.18 12.22
N TYR A 263 -1.27 -12.23 12.91
CA TYR A 263 0.11 -12.71 12.90
C TYR A 263 0.28 -14.03 12.12
N ALA A 264 -0.76 -14.47 11.42
CA ALA A 264 -0.75 -15.70 10.62
C ALA A 264 -0.91 -15.40 9.13
N PRO A 265 0.02 -15.82 8.25
CA PRO A 265 -0.27 -15.90 6.84
C PRO A 265 -1.45 -16.86 6.61
N THR A 266 -2.38 -16.50 5.72
CA THR A 266 -3.57 -17.32 5.52
C THR A 266 -3.22 -18.74 5.12
N SER A 267 -3.87 -19.70 5.77
CA SER A 267 -3.69 -21.13 5.53
C SER A 267 -4.20 -21.62 4.16
N ARG A 268 -4.93 -20.76 3.43
CA ARG A 268 -5.49 -21.06 2.10
C ARG A 268 -4.44 -21.47 1.08
N TYR A 269 -3.25 -20.89 1.17
CA TYR A 269 -2.19 -21.02 0.14
C TYR A 269 -0.98 -21.81 0.64
N GLY A 270 -0.99 -22.32 1.87
CA GLY A 270 0.11 -23.11 2.43
C GLY A 270 0.50 -22.74 3.85
N THR A 271 1.73 -23.04 4.20
CA THR A 271 2.29 -22.85 5.54
C THR A 271 3.02 -21.51 5.68
N PRO A 272 3.33 -21.08 6.93
CA PRO A 272 4.23 -19.92 7.17
C PRO A 272 5.58 -20.02 6.46
N GLU A 273 6.14 -21.24 6.34
CA GLU A 273 7.39 -21.48 5.62
C GLU A 273 7.24 -21.31 4.11
N ASP A 274 6.08 -21.68 3.55
CA ASP A 274 5.78 -21.51 2.12
C ASP A 274 5.60 -20.02 1.80
N PHE A 275 4.98 -19.26 2.70
CA PHE A 275 4.89 -17.81 2.59
C PHE A 275 6.29 -17.16 2.63
N ALA A 276 7.14 -17.52 3.61
CA ALA A 276 8.52 -17.02 3.68
C ALA A 276 9.34 -17.40 2.43
N TYR A 277 9.11 -18.60 1.89
CA TYR A 277 9.72 -19.01 0.62
C TYR A 277 9.32 -18.08 -0.53
N MET A 278 8.04 -17.72 -0.63
CA MET A 278 7.52 -16.83 -1.67
C MET A 278 8.20 -15.46 -1.60
N ILE A 279 8.24 -14.84 -0.43
CA ILE A 279 8.91 -13.54 -0.23
C ILE A 279 10.38 -13.61 -0.64
N ASN A 280 11.09 -14.63 -0.13
CA ASN A 280 12.50 -14.86 -0.46
C ASN A 280 12.74 -15.07 -1.96
N TYR A 281 11.79 -15.68 -2.66
CA TYR A 281 11.85 -15.91 -4.11
C TYR A 281 11.66 -14.60 -4.88
N PHE A 282 10.70 -13.75 -4.50
CA PHE A 282 10.51 -12.43 -5.08
C PHE A 282 11.76 -11.55 -4.90
N HIS A 283 12.33 -11.50 -3.71
CA HIS A 283 13.56 -10.73 -3.42
C HIS A 283 14.77 -11.18 -4.24
N LYS A 284 14.97 -12.48 -4.40
CA LYS A 284 16.01 -13.03 -5.30
C LYS A 284 15.85 -12.58 -6.75
N ASN A 285 14.62 -12.33 -7.16
CA ASN A 285 14.27 -11.86 -8.49
C ASN A 285 14.14 -10.33 -8.58
N LYS A 286 14.51 -9.59 -7.52
CA LYS A 286 14.49 -8.11 -7.43
C LYS A 286 13.08 -7.53 -7.52
N ILE A 287 12.12 -8.20 -6.95
CA ILE A 287 10.72 -7.75 -6.83
C ILE A 287 10.47 -7.44 -5.36
N GLY A 288 10.06 -6.21 -5.06
CA GLY A 288 9.62 -5.81 -3.72
C GLY A 288 8.22 -6.32 -3.43
N VAL A 289 7.93 -6.58 -2.16
CA VAL A 289 6.62 -7.10 -1.71
C VAL A 289 5.97 -6.14 -0.73
N ILE A 290 4.76 -5.73 -1.06
CA ILE A 290 3.89 -4.90 -0.22
C ILE A 290 2.73 -5.78 0.24
N LEU A 291 2.32 -5.66 1.49
CA LEU A 291 1.10 -6.30 1.99
C LEU A 291 0.01 -5.27 2.20
N ASP A 292 -1.20 -5.66 1.82
CA ASP A 292 -2.40 -4.96 2.24
C ASP A 292 -2.68 -5.29 3.70
N TRP A 293 -2.71 -4.29 4.57
CA TRP A 293 -2.76 -4.40 6.01
C TRP A 293 -3.92 -3.59 6.59
N VAL A 294 -4.76 -4.24 7.40
CA VAL A 294 -6.05 -3.73 7.86
C VAL A 294 -6.02 -3.41 9.37
N PRO A 295 -5.48 -2.28 9.81
CA PRO A 295 -5.49 -1.88 11.22
C PRO A 295 -6.75 -1.09 11.62
N ALA A 296 -7.65 -0.83 10.67
CA ALA A 296 -8.83 0.00 10.89
C ALA A 296 -9.90 -0.72 11.70
N HIS A 297 -10.14 -1.98 11.38
CA HIS A 297 -11.28 -2.72 11.92
C HIS A 297 -11.07 -4.24 11.88
N PHE A 298 -11.97 -4.97 12.51
CA PHE A 298 -12.01 -6.44 12.50
C PHE A 298 -13.46 -6.96 12.59
N PRO A 299 -13.72 -8.20 12.10
CA PRO A 299 -15.07 -8.77 12.08
C PRO A 299 -15.58 -9.14 13.48
N ARG A 300 -16.90 -9.39 13.56
CA ARG A 300 -17.58 -9.80 14.80
C ARG A 300 -17.61 -11.30 15.02
N ASP A 301 -16.83 -12.07 14.26
CA ASP A 301 -16.77 -13.52 14.39
C ASP A 301 -16.45 -13.93 15.82
N ALA A 302 -17.24 -14.87 16.35
CA ALA A 302 -17.20 -15.24 17.76
C ALA A 302 -15.82 -15.77 18.22
N HIS A 303 -15.05 -16.37 17.30
CA HIS A 303 -13.70 -16.87 17.57
C HIS A 303 -12.61 -15.80 17.45
N GLY A 304 -12.94 -14.63 16.85
CA GLY A 304 -12.00 -13.51 16.61
C GLY A 304 -11.86 -12.58 17.81
N LEU A 305 -11.45 -11.33 17.52
CA LEU A 305 -11.08 -10.33 18.54
C LEU A 305 -12.29 -9.67 19.24
N ALA A 306 -13.46 -9.64 18.60
CA ALA A 306 -14.64 -8.96 19.12
C ALA A 306 -15.05 -9.52 20.50
N ASP A 307 -15.25 -8.62 21.46
CA ASP A 307 -15.63 -8.95 22.84
C ASP A 307 -14.76 -10.09 23.42
N PHE A 308 -13.42 -9.95 23.28
CA PHE A 308 -12.45 -11.06 23.41
C PHE A 308 -12.52 -11.79 24.75
N ASP A 309 -12.63 -11.08 25.84
CA ASP A 309 -12.78 -11.65 27.20
C ASP A 309 -14.17 -11.42 27.80
N GLY A 310 -15.18 -11.22 26.95
CA GLY A 310 -16.53 -10.83 27.32
C GLY A 310 -16.71 -9.33 27.51
N THR A 311 -15.69 -8.55 27.18
CA THR A 311 -15.70 -7.08 27.22
C THR A 311 -15.05 -6.52 25.93
N ALA A 312 -15.19 -5.22 25.71
CA ALA A 312 -14.51 -4.52 24.63
C ALA A 312 -12.99 -4.46 24.88
N THR A 313 -12.29 -5.58 24.65
CA THR A 313 -10.85 -5.71 24.94
C THR A 313 -10.01 -4.98 23.89
N PHE A 314 -10.23 -5.26 22.61
CA PHE A 314 -9.48 -4.68 21.49
C PHE A 314 -10.17 -3.46 20.88
N GLU A 315 -11.48 -3.39 20.97
CA GLU A 315 -12.31 -2.33 20.42
C GLU A 315 -12.63 -1.22 21.43
N TYR A 316 -13.10 -0.07 20.92
CA TYR A 316 -13.73 0.94 21.76
C TYR A 316 -15.03 0.40 22.39
N ALA A 317 -15.23 0.69 23.68
CA ALA A 317 -16.40 0.21 24.43
C ALA A 317 -17.71 0.89 24.01
N ASP A 318 -17.66 2.17 23.61
CA ASP A 318 -18.85 2.89 23.13
C ASP A 318 -19.08 2.55 21.64
N PRO A 319 -20.25 1.96 21.28
CA PRO A 319 -20.57 1.61 19.90
C PRO A 319 -20.49 2.77 18.91
N LYS A 320 -20.78 4.00 19.35
CA LYS A 320 -20.67 5.20 18.51
C LYS A 320 -19.23 5.50 18.09
N LYS A 321 -18.24 4.99 18.80
CA LYS A 321 -16.82 5.10 18.47
C LYS A 321 -16.27 3.77 17.95
N GLY A 322 -16.78 2.65 18.46
CA GLY A 322 -16.24 1.31 18.28
C GLY A 322 -16.84 0.49 17.14
N GLU A 323 -17.71 1.04 16.31
CA GLU A 323 -18.38 0.28 15.25
C GLU A 323 -18.42 1.04 13.93
N HIS A 324 -18.25 0.31 12.81
CA HIS A 324 -18.61 0.75 11.48
C HIS A 324 -19.95 0.13 11.08
N PRO A 325 -21.04 0.91 11.06
CA PRO A 325 -22.38 0.39 10.74
C PRO A 325 -22.46 -0.24 9.36
N ASP A 326 -21.87 0.40 8.35
CA ASP A 326 -21.92 -0.03 6.95
C ASP A 326 -21.15 -1.33 6.70
N TRP A 327 -20.04 -1.56 7.40
CA TRP A 327 -19.21 -2.75 7.25
C TRP A 327 -19.55 -3.86 8.24
N GLY A 328 -20.34 -3.54 9.28
CA GLY A 328 -20.68 -4.48 10.35
C GLY A 328 -19.50 -4.90 11.22
N THR A 329 -18.42 -4.11 11.25
CA THR A 329 -17.16 -4.44 11.92
C THR A 329 -16.97 -3.64 13.22
N LYS A 330 -16.01 -4.08 14.06
CA LYS A 330 -15.53 -3.35 15.25
C LYS A 330 -14.31 -2.52 14.89
N ILE A 331 -14.13 -1.38 15.58
CA ILE A 331 -12.99 -0.46 15.43
C ILE A 331 -12.04 -0.65 16.59
N PHE A 332 -10.75 -0.80 16.30
CA PHE A 332 -9.71 -0.88 17.33
C PHE A 332 -9.69 0.35 18.24
N ASP A 333 -9.45 0.13 19.55
CA ASP A 333 -9.28 1.21 20.51
C ASP A 333 -7.83 1.73 20.49
N TYR A 334 -7.58 2.72 19.64
CA TYR A 334 -6.25 3.34 19.53
C TYR A 334 -5.84 4.12 20.78
N GLY A 335 -6.75 4.33 21.74
CA GLY A 335 -6.46 4.93 23.04
C GLY A 335 -5.79 3.96 24.01
N LYS A 336 -6.03 2.64 23.87
CA LYS A 336 -5.38 1.61 24.71
C LYS A 336 -3.95 1.36 24.27
N ALA A 337 -3.02 1.45 25.23
CA ALA A 337 -1.61 1.22 24.97
C ALA A 337 -1.31 -0.20 24.45
N GLU A 338 -1.98 -1.20 25.01
CA GLU A 338 -1.85 -2.61 24.64
C GLU A 338 -2.35 -2.87 23.23
N VAL A 339 -3.43 -2.22 22.79
CA VAL A 339 -3.98 -2.33 21.44
C VAL A 339 -3.06 -1.64 20.42
N LYS A 340 -2.54 -0.45 20.74
CA LYS A 340 -1.51 0.20 19.92
C LYS A 340 -0.28 -0.69 19.78
N ASN A 341 0.14 -1.30 20.89
CA ASN A 341 1.28 -2.22 20.89
C ASN A 341 1.02 -3.45 20.00
N PHE A 342 -0.18 -4.04 20.08
CA PHE A 342 -0.59 -5.15 19.23
C PHE A 342 -0.45 -4.81 17.74
N LEU A 343 -0.97 -3.66 17.33
CA LEU A 343 -0.94 -3.23 15.92
C LEU A 343 0.46 -2.83 15.45
N ILE A 344 1.24 -2.06 16.25
CA ILE A 344 2.61 -1.65 15.88
C ILE A 344 3.52 -2.87 15.81
N ALA A 345 3.43 -3.79 16.79
CA ALA A 345 4.21 -5.02 16.78
C ALA A 345 3.83 -5.92 15.59
N ASN A 346 2.55 -5.91 15.16
CA ASN A 346 2.10 -6.64 13.99
C ASN A 346 2.69 -6.07 12.68
N ALA A 347 2.70 -4.76 12.51
CA ALA A 347 3.35 -4.13 11.36
C ALA A 347 4.86 -4.50 11.29
N LEU A 348 5.54 -4.42 12.43
CA LEU A 348 6.95 -4.82 12.53
C LEU A 348 7.15 -6.32 12.30
N PHE A 349 6.22 -7.16 12.75
CA PHE A 349 6.27 -8.60 12.49
C PHE A 349 6.31 -8.91 11.00
N TRP A 350 5.46 -8.31 10.19
CA TRP A 350 5.49 -8.49 8.74
C TRP A 350 6.78 -7.98 8.12
N ILE A 351 7.25 -6.80 8.54
CA ILE A 351 8.44 -6.15 7.96
C ILE A 351 9.76 -6.79 8.42
N GLU A 352 9.87 -7.12 9.72
CA GLU A 352 11.14 -7.60 10.31
C GLU A 352 11.27 -9.12 10.29
N HIS A 353 10.15 -9.85 10.45
CA HIS A 353 10.17 -11.31 10.50
C HIS A 353 9.98 -11.95 9.11
N TYR A 354 9.06 -11.39 8.31
CA TYR A 354 8.82 -11.86 6.93
C TYR A 354 9.50 -11.01 5.85
N HIS A 355 10.30 -10.03 6.23
CA HIS A 355 11.07 -9.17 5.31
C HIS A 355 10.22 -8.37 4.31
N ILE A 356 8.93 -8.15 4.60
CA ILE A 356 8.03 -7.38 3.74
C ILE A 356 8.57 -5.96 3.54
N ASP A 357 8.50 -5.45 2.30
CA ASP A 357 9.10 -4.16 1.92
C ASP A 357 8.19 -2.97 2.19
N GLY A 358 6.90 -3.19 2.36
CA GLY A 358 5.97 -2.14 2.70
C GLY A 358 4.59 -2.65 3.10
N LEU A 359 3.83 -1.80 3.77
CA LEU A 359 2.43 -2.03 4.12
C LEU A 359 1.56 -0.96 3.46
N ARG A 360 0.57 -1.38 2.68
CA ARG A 360 -0.56 -0.54 2.30
C ARG A 360 -1.55 -0.60 3.45
N VAL A 361 -1.78 0.54 4.06
CA VAL A 361 -2.65 0.68 5.23
C VAL A 361 -4.06 1.02 4.74
N ASP A 362 -4.95 0.05 4.93
CA ASP A 362 -6.34 0.10 4.51
C ASP A 362 -7.14 1.14 5.28
N ALA A 363 -8.05 1.84 4.59
CA ALA A 363 -9.09 2.68 5.15
C ALA A 363 -8.62 3.74 6.17
N VAL A 364 -7.48 4.39 5.93
CA VAL A 364 -6.90 5.39 6.83
C VAL A 364 -7.90 6.50 7.18
N ALA A 365 -8.70 6.95 6.22
CA ALA A 365 -9.74 7.96 6.46
C ALA A 365 -10.74 7.52 7.54
N SER A 366 -11.14 6.25 7.56
CA SER A 366 -12.06 5.71 8.56
C SER A 366 -11.51 5.71 9.99
N MET A 367 -10.17 5.70 10.11
CA MET A 367 -9.49 5.79 11.40
C MET A 367 -9.33 7.25 11.85
N LEU A 368 -9.09 8.17 10.92
CA LEU A 368 -8.85 9.59 11.22
C LEU A 368 -10.13 10.35 11.63
N TYR A 369 -11.30 9.92 11.12
CA TYR A 369 -12.55 10.63 11.34
C TYR A 369 -13.55 9.79 12.16
N LEU A 370 -14.00 10.35 13.29
CA LEU A 370 -14.95 9.70 14.21
C LEU A 370 -16.36 9.55 13.62
N ASP A 371 -16.69 10.37 12.64
CA ASP A 371 -17.96 10.40 11.91
C ASP A 371 -17.93 9.67 10.56
N TYR A 372 -16.82 9.01 10.21
CA TYR A 372 -16.70 8.31 8.93
C TYR A 372 -17.77 7.23 8.77
N GLY A 373 -18.59 7.33 7.71
CA GLY A 373 -19.68 6.39 7.42
C GLY A 373 -20.82 6.42 8.47
N LYS A 374 -20.97 7.51 9.24
CA LYS A 374 -21.97 7.65 10.29
C LYS A 374 -22.83 8.88 10.09
N GLU A 375 -24.10 8.76 10.44
CA GLU A 375 -25.04 9.88 10.42
C GLU A 375 -24.96 10.71 11.70
N ASP A 376 -25.61 11.89 11.69
CA ASP A 376 -25.73 12.74 12.87
C ASP A 376 -26.32 11.98 14.06
N GLY A 377 -25.63 12.06 15.20
CA GLY A 377 -25.99 11.36 16.43
C GLY A 377 -25.47 9.92 16.55
N GLN A 378 -24.86 9.37 15.50
CA GLN A 378 -24.24 8.03 15.50
C GLN A 378 -22.75 8.05 15.87
N TRP A 379 -22.17 9.21 16.12
CA TRP A 379 -20.77 9.38 16.50
C TRP A 379 -20.59 10.32 17.69
N ILE A 380 -19.39 10.37 18.27
CA ILE A 380 -19.03 11.19 19.43
C ILE A 380 -17.83 12.05 19.06
N ALA A 381 -17.97 13.36 19.25
CA ALA A 381 -16.89 14.30 19.03
C ALA A 381 -15.71 14.07 20.01
N ASN A 382 -14.52 14.45 19.58
CA ASN A 382 -13.33 14.43 20.43
C ASN A 382 -13.43 15.51 21.55
N LYS A 383 -12.43 15.53 22.42
CA LYS A 383 -12.38 16.47 23.57
C LYS A 383 -12.38 17.97 23.19
N TYR A 384 -12.18 18.29 21.92
CA TYR A 384 -12.22 19.67 21.39
C TYR A 384 -13.54 19.97 20.65
N GLY A 385 -14.44 18.99 20.54
CA GLY A 385 -15.72 19.14 19.85
C GLY A 385 -15.66 18.92 18.35
N SER A 386 -14.54 18.40 17.81
CA SER A 386 -14.37 18.10 16.39
C SER A 386 -14.46 16.58 16.10
N ASN A 387 -14.41 16.21 14.83
CA ASN A 387 -14.56 14.85 14.35
C ASN A 387 -13.23 14.10 14.15
N GLU A 388 -12.07 14.73 14.37
CA GLU A 388 -10.80 14.03 14.26
C GLU A 388 -10.60 13.03 15.40
N ASN A 389 -10.16 11.82 15.08
CA ASN A 389 -9.75 10.82 16.05
C ASN A 389 -8.30 11.04 16.49
N LEU A 390 -8.13 11.80 17.58
CA LEU A 390 -6.82 12.19 18.09
C LEU A 390 -5.93 10.98 18.45
N GLU A 391 -6.54 9.88 18.88
CA GLU A 391 -5.84 8.65 19.28
C GLU A 391 -5.29 7.92 18.04
N ALA A 392 -6.04 7.90 16.95
CA ALA A 392 -5.58 7.34 15.67
C ALA A 392 -4.49 8.19 15.02
N ILE A 393 -4.56 9.52 15.12
CA ILE A 393 -3.51 10.43 14.67
C ILE A 393 -2.19 10.12 15.37
N GLU A 394 -2.20 10.02 16.71
CA GLU A 394 -1.04 9.66 17.52
C GLU A 394 -0.53 8.23 17.19
N PHE A 395 -1.46 7.30 16.98
CA PHE A 395 -1.12 5.94 16.56
C PHE A 395 -0.34 5.94 15.23
N PHE A 396 -0.79 6.66 14.19
CA PHE A 396 -0.09 6.73 12.92
C PHE A 396 1.28 7.38 13.03
N LYS A 397 1.40 8.49 13.76
CA LYS A 397 2.70 9.13 14.00
C LYS A 397 3.68 8.18 14.67
N HIS A 398 3.22 7.44 15.67
CA HIS A 398 4.02 6.45 16.39
C HIS A 398 4.39 5.25 15.49
N LEU A 399 3.40 4.64 14.84
CA LEU A 399 3.58 3.51 13.92
C LEU A 399 4.62 3.83 12.85
N ASN A 400 4.42 4.92 12.12
CA ASN A 400 5.26 5.29 10.98
C ASN A 400 6.69 5.65 11.43
N SER A 401 6.82 6.39 12.54
CA SER A 401 8.15 6.74 13.08
C SER A 401 8.95 5.50 13.50
N VAL A 402 8.30 4.55 14.19
CA VAL A 402 8.96 3.32 14.65
C VAL A 402 9.31 2.42 13.48
N THR A 403 8.36 2.21 12.58
CA THR A 403 8.50 1.29 11.44
C THR A 403 9.63 1.74 10.50
N THR A 404 9.57 2.99 10.04
CA THR A 404 10.58 3.52 9.10
C THR A 404 11.93 3.80 9.78
N GLY A 405 11.92 4.17 11.06
CA GLY A 405 13.13 4.40 11.84
C GLY A 405 13.92 3.11 12.12
N ARG A 406 13.22 1.99 12.35
CA ARG A 406 13.85 0.68 12.55
C ARG A 406 14.23 0.00 11.25
N ASN A 407 13.44 0.24 10.18
CA ASN A 407 13.55 -0.45 8.90
C ASN A 407 13.75 0.54 7.74
N PRO A 408 14.97 1.08 7.55
CA PRO A 408 15.24 1.99 6.45
C PRO A 408 14.82 1.39 5.09
N GLY A 409 14.13 2.20 4.29
CA GLY A 409 13.60 1.81 2.99
C GLY A 409 12.30 1.03 2.99
N ALA A 410 11.76 0.64 4.16
CA ALA A 410 10.40 0.09 4.23
C ALA A 410 9.37 1.19 3.97
N LEU A 411 8.31 0.85 3.22
CA LEU A 411 7.27 1.77 2.80
C LEU A 411 6.03 1.64 3.70
N MET A 412 5.51 2.78 4.16
CA MET A 412 4.18 2.88 4.75
C MET A 412 3.31 3.67 3.79
N ILE A 413 2.28 3.03 3.22
CA ILE A 413 1.47 3.57 2.13
C ILE A 413 0.04 3.77 2.65
N ALA A 414 -0.48 4.99 2.59
CA ALA A 414 -1.82 5.28 3.06
C ALA A 414 -2.85 5.15 1.94
N GLU A 415 -3.89 4.37 2.18
CA GLU A 415 -5.15 4.58 1.48
C GLU A 415 -5.97 5.62 2.25
N GLU A 416 -5.87 6.86 1.81
CA GLU A 416 -6.59 7.99 2.41
C GLU A 416 -7.28 8.79 1.31
N SER A 417 -8.61 8.77 1.31
CA SER A 417 -9.46 9.29 0.23
C SER A 417 -9.94 10.73 0.44
N THR A 418 -9.61 11.35 1.59
CA THR A 418 -10.06 12.70 1.93
C THR A 418 -8.99 13.76 1.66
N ALA A 419 -9.30 15.00 2.01
CA ALA A 419 -8.37 16.12 1.94
C ALA A 419 -7.51 16.28 3.21
N TRP A 420 -7.28 15.20 3.99
CA TRP A 420 -6.42 15.26 5.16
C TRP A 420 -5.02 15.73 4.77
N PRO A 421 -4.50 16.78 5.42
CA PRO A 421 -3.22 17.36 5.03
C PRO A 421 -2.02 16.59 5.60
N LYS A 422 -0.88 16.64 4.91
CA LYS A 422 0.41 16.13 5.37
C LYS A 422 0.37 14.64 5.77
N VAL A 423 -0.37 13.82 5.03
CA VAL A 423 -0.37 12.36 5.23
C VAL A 423 1.05 11.82 5.09
N THR A 424 1.80 12.29 4.07
CA THR A 424 3.20 11.93 3.83
C THR A 424 4.20 12.92 4.45
N GLY A 425 3.71 13.90 5.19
CA GLY A 425 4.53 14.85 5.93
C GLY A 425 5.18 14.19 7.15
N LYS A 426 6.32 14.73 7.59
CA LYS A 426 7.03 14.24 8.77
C LYS A 426 6.24 14.49 10.05
N PRO A 427 6.29 13.56 11.03
CA PRO A 427 5.64 13.75 12.32
C PRO A 427 6.10 15.02 13.07
N GLU A 428 7.37 15.42 12.92
CA GLU A 428 7.92 16.65 13.53
C GLU A 428 7.28 17.93 12.96
N ASP A 429 6.75 17.85 11.72
CA ASP A 429 6.05 18.94 11.03
C ASP A 429 4.51 18.79 11.10
N ASP A 430 4.04 18.00 12.08
CA ASP A 430 2.64 17.63 12.29
C ASP A 430 2.02 16.79 11.17
N GLY A 431 2.82 16.06 10.43
CA GLY A 431 2.38 15.06 9.46
C GLY A 431 2.15 13.69 10.08
N LEU A 432 1.56 12.77 9.32
CA LEU A 432 1.31 11.40 9.78
C LEU A 432 2.50 10.46 9.59
N GLY A 433 3.48 10.81 8.76
CA GLY A 433 4.72 10.07 8.55
C GLY A 433 4.64 8.92 7.56
N PHE A 434 3.58 8.81 6.75
CA PHE A 434 3.54 7.82 5.67
C PHE A 434 4.59 8.12 4.60
N SER A 435 5.08 7.08 3.93
CA SER A 435 6.02 7.22 2.81
C SER A 435 5.31 7.70 1.55
N LEU A 436 4.15 7.13 1.26
CA LEU A 436 3.36 7.34 0.05
C LEU A 436 1.86 7.39 0.39
N LYS A 437 1.07 8.02 -0.49
CA LYS A 437 -0.39 8.06 -0.41
C LYS A 437 -1.01 7.69 -1.74
N TRP A 438 -2.08 6.89 -1.75
CA TRP A 438 -2.91 6.67 -2.94
C TRP A 438 -3.58 7.98 -3.37
N ASN A 439 -3.51 8.29 -4.66
CA ASN A 439 -4.18 9.47 -5.22
C ASN A 439 -5.59 9.12 -5.71
N MET A 440 -6.53 9.05 -4.78
CA MET A 440 -7.94 8.72 -5.09
C MET A 440 -8.61 9.83 -5.89
N GLY A 441 -8.25 11.11 -5.68
CA GLY A 441 -8.77 12.24 -6.46
C GLY A 441 -8.41 12.12 -7.94
N TRP A 442 -7.12 11.88 -8.24
CA TRP A 442 -6.69 11.61 -9.61
C TRP A 442 -7.42 10.41 -10.24
N MET A 443 -7.59 9.33 -9.48
CA MET A 443 -8.26 8.11 -9.95
C MET A 443 -9.71 8.40 -10.35
N HIS A 444 -10.45 9.16 -9.55
CA HIS A 444 -11.81 9.59 -9.86
C HIS A 444 -11.86 10.44 -11.14
N ASP A 445 -11.09 11.53 -11.19
CA ASP A 445 -11.07 12.43 -12.35
C ASP A 445 -10.69 11.69 -13.63
N PHE A 446 -9.67 10.82 -13.56
CA PHE A 446 -9.21 10.01 -14.68
C PHE A 446 -10.29 9.03 -15.15
N THR A 447 -10.91 8.28 -14.24
CA THR A 447 -11.91 7.27 -14.63
C THR A 447 -13.20 7.91 -15.16
N GLU A 448 -13.65 9.01 -14.58
CA GLU A 448 -14.82 9.74 -15.09
C GLU A 448 -14.56 10.31 -16.49
N TYR A 449 -13.40 10.95 -16.72
CA TYR A 449 -13.03 11.42 -18.05
C TYR A 449 -12.94 10.27 -19.08
N MET A 450 -12.34 9.15 -18.71
CA MET A 450 -12.15 8.02 -19.63
C MET A 450 -13.46 7.34 -20.02
N LYS A 451 -14.48 7.36 -19.17
CA LYS A 451 -15.84 6.86 -19.47
C LYS A 451 -16.61 7.74 -20.45
N LEU A 452 -16.27 9.03 -20.57
CA LEU A 452 -16.99 9.94 -21.45
C LEU A 452 -16.84 9.53 -22.91
N ASP A 453 -17.96 9.60 -23.64
CA ASP A 453 -17.91 9.61 -25.10
C ASP A 453 -16.96 10.73 -25.56
N PRO A 454 -16.03 10.45 -26.49
CA PRO A 454 -15.01 11.42 -26.93
C PRO A 454 -15.56 12.77 -27.38
N TYR A 455 -16.80 12.79 -27.87
CA TYR A 455 -17.48 14.04 -28.24
C TYR A 455 -17.68 14.99 -27.06
N PHE A 456 -17.89 14.47 -25.85
CA PHE A 456 -18.14 15.26 -24.65
C PHE A 456 -16.86 15.61 -23.87
N ARG A 457 -15.72 14.95 -24.14
CA ARG A 457 -14.43 15.17 -23.44
C ARG A 457 -13.93 16.61 -23.46
N LYS A 458 -14.29 17.36 -24.54
CA LYS A 458 -13.97 18.80 -24.61
C LYS A 458 -14.57 19.62 -23.46
N GLY A 459 -15.71 19.19 -22.90
CA GLY A 459 -16.39 19.84 -21.79
C GLY A 459 -15.78 19.54 -20.42
N ASP A 460 -15.05 18.43 -20.31
CA ASP A 460 -14.40 17.98 -19.08
C ASP A 460 -12.84 17.94 -19.21
N HIS A 461 -12.30 18.68 -20.15
CA HIS A 461 -10.88 18.67 -20.46
C HIS A 461 -9.99 18.95 -19.24
N TYR A 462 -10.44 19.85 -18.37
CA TYR A 462 -9.68 20.22 -17.19
C TYR A 462 -9.71 19.19 -16.04
N GLY A 463 -10.64 18.24 -16.05
CA GLY A 463 -10.62 17.09 -15.13
C GLY A 463 -9.30 16.33 -15.18
N MET A 464 -8.79 16.10 -16.40
CA MET A 464 -7.49 15.41 -16.59
C MET A 464 -6.26 16.21 -16.15
N THR A 465 -6.35 17.53 -16.03
CA THR A 465 -5.23 18.39 -15.64
C THR A 465 -5.31 18.84 -14.19
N PHE A 466 -6.47 18.68 -13.55
CA PHE A 466 -6.73 19.19 -12.20
C PHE A 466 -5.77 18.62 -11.17
N ALA A 467 -5.46 17.32 -11.25
CA ALA A 467 -4.57 16.65 -10.30
C ALA A 467 -3.16 17.28 -10.23
N LEU A 468 -2.70 17.97 -11.29
CA LEU A 468 -1.41 18.69 -11.27
C LEU A 468 -1.40 19.88 -10.30
N THR A 469 -2.58 20.40 -9.93
CA THR A 469 -2.69 21.53 -8.99
C THR A 469 -2.24 21.14 -7.57
N TYR A 470 -2.32 19.86 -7.24
CA TYR A 470 -1.94 19.32 -5.93
C TYR A 470 -0.94 18.14 -5.98
N ALA A 471 -0.45 17.77 -7.18
CA ALA A 471 0.43 16.60 -7.39
C ALA A 471 1.68 16.57 -6.50
N TYR A 472 2.09 17.70 -5.94
CA TYR A 472 3.29 17.84 -5.10
C TYR A 472 2.97 18.17 -3.63
N SER A 473 1.69 18.10 -3.23
CA SER A 473 1.28 18.29 -1.83
C SER A 473 1.59 17.06 -0.98
N GLU A 474 1.63 15.89 -1.59
CA GLU A 474 1.94 14.59 -0.98
C GLU A 474 2.83 13.76 -1.93
N ASN A 475 3.38 12.67 -1.43
CA ASN A 475 4.08 11.66 -2.24
C ASN A 475 3.05 10.67 -2.79
N TYR A 476 2.54 10.91 -3.99
CA TYR A 476 1.42 10.14 -4.52
C TYR A 476 1.81 8.86 -5.27
N ILE A 477 0.92 7.85 -5.16
CA ILE A 477 0.81 6.73 -6.10
C ILE A 477 -0.47 6.95 -6.92
N LEU A 478 -0.38 6.95 -8.23
CA LEU A 478 -1.53 6.92 -9.12
C LEU A 478 -2.04 5.47 -9.17
N VAL A 479 -3.28 5.27 -8.71
CA VAL A 479 -3.84 3.94 -8.50
C VAL A 479 -5.00 3.66 -9.43
N LEU A 480 -5.02 2.46 -10.00
CA LEU A 480 -6.17 1.81 -10.62
C LEU A 480 -6.29 0.44 -9.95
N SER A 481 -6.82 0.44 -8.74
CA SER A 481 -6.87 -0.68 -7.81
C SER A 481 -8.01 -1.65 -8.07
N HIS A 482 -8.10 -2.70 -7.24
CA HIS A 482 -9.19 -3.66 -7.26
C HIS A 482 -10.57 -3.01 -7.10
N ASP A 483 -10.68 -1.95 -6.28
CA ASP A 483 -11.94 -1.24 -6.03
C ASP A 483 -12.57 -0.64 -7.30
N GLU A 484 -11.76 -0.33 -8.30
CA GLU A 484 -12.25 0.27 -9.53
C GLU A 484 -12.82 -0.74 -10.53
N VAL A 485 -12.70 -2.04 -10.27
CA VAL A 485 -13.10 -3.09 -11.21
C VAL A 485 -14.07 -4.11 -10.60
N VAL A 486 -14.85 -3.67 -9.63
CA VAL A 486 -15.89 -4.42 -8.90
C VAL A 486 -17.18 -3.62 -8.76
N HIS A 487 -18.22 -4.23 -8.26
CA HIS A 487 -19.47 -3.58 -7.85
C HIS A 487 -20.13 -2.73 -8.93
N LEU A 488 -20.26 -3.27 -10.14
CA LEU A 488 -20.88 -2.63 -11.32
C LEU A 488 -20.11 -1.41 -11.83
N LYS A 489 -18.83 -1.27 -11.47
CA LYS A 489 -17.95 -0.22 -12.01
C LYS A 489 -17.33 -0.58 -13.37
N CYS A 490 -17.50 -1.80 -13.86
CA CYS A 490 -16.88 -2.40 -15.05
C CYS A 490 -15.36 -2.61 -14.92
N SER A 491 -14.78 -3.53 -15.72
CA SER A 491 -13.32 -3.61 -15.90
C SER A 491 -12.78 -2.35 -16.57
N MET A 492 -11.46 -2.09 -16.46
CA MET A 492 -10.87 -0.89 -17.08
C MET A 492 -11.15 -0.81 -18.59
N LEU A 493 -11.07 -1.94 -19.29
CA LEU A 493 -11.38 -1.97 -20.72
C LEU A 493 -12.87 -1.65 -20.99
N ASN A 494 -13.78 -2.18 -20.16
CA ASN A 494 -15.20 -1.96 -20.34
C ASN A 494 -15.72 -0.60 -19.88
N LYS A 495 -14.92 0.15 -19.11
CA LYS A 495 -15.19 1.58 -18.88
C LYS A 495 -14.99 2.42 -20.13
N MET A 496 -14.17 1.96 -21.10
CA MET A 496 -13.90 2.73 -22.31
C MET A 496 -15.11 2.76 -23.24
N PRO A 497 -15.48 3.95 -23.76
CA PRO A 497 -16.51 4.09 -24.79
C PRO A 497 -16.06 3.50 -26.13
N GLY A 498 -17.03 3.27 -27.03
CA GLY A 498 -16.80 2.69 -28.35
C GLY A 498 -16.88 1.17 -28.35
N LEU A 499 -16.49 0.56 -29.47
CA LEU A 499 -16.54 -0.89 -29.71
C LEU A 499 -15.21 -1.40 -30.24
N GLY A 500 -14.91 -2.67 -29.92
CA GLY A 500 -13.74 -3.37 -30.46
C GLY A 500 -12.43 -2.57 -30.28
N PHE A 501 -11.73 -2.31 -31.38
CA PHE A 501 -10.46 -1.58 -31.44
C PHE A 501 -10.48 -0.25 -30.67
N GLU A 502 -11.58 0.52 -30.70
CA GLU A 502 -11.64 1.82 -30.06
C GLU A 502 -11.44 1.75 -28.55
N LYS A 503 -11.99 0.71 -27.89
CA LYS A 503 -11.80 0.50 -26.45
C LYS A 503 -10.33 0.30 -26.11
N PHE A 504 -9.64 -0.57 -26.87
CA PHE A 504 -8.22 -0.84 -26.66
C PHE A 504 -7.34 0.37 -26.95
N ALA A 505 -7.62 1.10 -28.03
CA ALA A 505 -6.87 2.30 -28.37
C ALA A 505 -7.07 3.40 -27.32
N ASN A 506 -8.30 3.57 -26.84
CA ASN A 506 -8.64 4.52 -25.79
C ASN A 506 -7.94 4.16 -24.47
N LEU A 507 -7.94 2.89 -24.05
CA LEU A 507 -7.27 2.45 -22.84
C LEU A 507 -5.74 2.64 -22.93
N LYS A 508 -5.13 2.39 -24.10
CA LYS A 508 -3.71 2.63 -24.32
C LYS A 508 -3.31 4.09 -24.11
N VAL A 509 -4.07 5.04 -24.65
CA VAL A 509 -3.76 6.47 -24.44
C VAL A 509 -3.95 6.88 -22.98
N GLY A 510 -4.95 6.33 -22.29
CA GLY A 510 -5.16 6.53 -20.87
C GLY A 510 -3.98 6.02 -20.02
N TYR A 511 -3.54 4.81 -20.26
CA TYR A 511 -2.38 4.23 -19.56
C TYR A 511 -1.08 5.01 -19.83
N ALA A 512 -0.87 5.48 -21.06
CA ALA A 512 0.31 6.29 -21.35
C ALA A 512 0.25 7.67 -20.66
N PHE A 513 -0.93 8.28 -20.57
CA PHE A 513 -1.13 9.50 -19.81
C PHE A 513 -0.85 9.29 -18.31
N MET A 514 -1.39 8.21 -17.72
CA MET A 514 -1.11 7.82 -16.34
C MET A 514 0.39 7.65 -16.09
N MET A 515 1.09 6.92 -16.97
CA MET A 515 2.54 6.70 -16.83
C MET A 515 3.35 7.97 -16.98
N GLY A 516 2.91 8.88 -17.87
CA GLY A 516 3.54 10.20 -18.06
C GLY A 516 3.29 11.19 -16.94
N HIS A 517 2.21 11.03 -16.15
CA HIS A 517 1.86 11.91 -15.04
C HIS A 517 2.83 11.70 -13.84
N PRO A 518 3.17 12.75 -13.04
CA PRO A 518 3.96 12.58 -11.81
C PRO A 518 3.32 11.63 -10.81
N GLY A 519 4.15 10.95 -10.03
CA GLY A 519 3.75 9.97 -9.01
C GLY A 519 4.10 8.53 -9.36
N LYS A 520 4.12 7.64 -8.35
CA LYS A 520 4.33 6.20 -8.52
C LYS A 520 3.07 5.57 -9.12
N LYS A 521 3.11 4.29 -9.51
CA LYS A 521 2.05 3.65 -10.29
C LYS A 521 1.57 2.35 -9.65
N LEU A 522 0.26 2.13 -9.67
CA LEU A 522 -0.35 0.86 -9.30
C LEU A 522 -1.41 0.47 -10.32
N LEU A 523 -1.38 -0.79 -10.74
CA LEU A 523 -2.42 -1.40 -11.56
C LEU A 523 -2.82 -2.75 -11.00
N PHE A 524 -4.13 -2.98 -10.85
CA PHE A 524 -4.67 -4.25 -10.43
C PHE A 524 -4.50 -5.32 -11.50
N MET A 525 -4.28 -6.57 -11.08
CA MET A 525 -4.10 -7.74 -11.93
C MET A 525 -5.18 -7.86 -13.02
N GLY A 526 -4.80 -8.30 -14.20
CA GLY A 526 -5.67 -8.51 -15.35
C GLY A 526 -5.99 -7.25 -16.15
N GLN A 527 -5.79 -6.06 -15.60
CA GLN A 527 -6.11 -4.81 -16.31
C GLN A 527 -5.07 -4.46 -17.37
N ASP A 528 -3.85 -4.96 -17.23
CA ASP A 528 -2.73 -4.79 -18.16
C ASP A 528 -2.88 -5.59 -19.47
N PHE A 529 -3.77 -6.58 -19.50
CA PHE A 529 -4.17 -7.27 -20.74
C PHE A 529 -5.65 -7.08 -21.09
N GLY A 530 -6.37 -6.20 -20.39
CA GLY A 530 -7.75 -5.84 -20.71
C GLY A 530 -8.76 -6.89 -20.31
N GLN A 531 -8.71 -7.40 -19.08
CA GLN A 531 -9.76 -8.23 -18.50
C GLN A 531 -11.15 -7.68 -18.86
N LEU A 532 -12.05 -8.53 -19.38
CA LEU A 532 -13.38 -8.09 -19.81
C LEU A 532 -14.37 -8.02 -18.65
N ARG A 533 -14.40 -9.07 -17.82
CA ARG A 533 -15.29 -9.13 -16.66
C ARG A 533 -14.74 -8.29 -15.51
N GLU A 534 -15.62 -7.81 -14.65
CA GLU A 534 -15.22 -7.35 -13.31
C GLU A 534 -14.50 -8.45 -12.55
N TRP A 535 -13.60 -8.04 -11.67
CA TRP A 535 -12.93 -8.98 -10.80
C TRP A 535 -13.91 -9.65 -9.83
N SER A 536 -13.61 -10.89 -9.46
CA SER A 536 -14.27 -11.63 -8.39
C SER A 536 -13.26 -12.59 -7.79
N GLU A 537 -13.23 -12.68 -6.47
CA GLU A 537 -12.44 -13.63 -5.70
C GLU A 537 -12.82 -15.08 -6.00
N ALA A 538 -14.05 -15.31 -6.44
CA ALA A 538 -14.59 -16.65 -6.69
C ALA A 538 -14.04 -17.34 -7.96
N ARG A 539 -13.28 -16.63 -8.81
CA ARG A 539 -12.75 -17.16 -10.07
C ARG A 539 -11.39 -16.60 -10.42
N GLU A 540 -10.64 -17.31 -11.24
CA GLU A 540 -9.38 -16.81 -11.79
C GLU A 540 -9.57 -15.72 -12.85
N LEU A 541 -8.48 -15.03 -13.18
CA LEU A 541 -8.42 -14.11 -14.31
C LEU A 541 -8.69 -14.83 -15.64
N ASP A 542 -9.17 -14.09 -16.63
CA ASP A 542 -9.48 -14.61 -17.96
C ASP A 542 -8.21 -14.75 -18.83
N TRP A 543 -7.22 -15.53 -18.37
CA TRP A 543 -5.93 -15.71 -19.05
C TRP A 543 -6.05 -16.15 -20.51
N TYR A 544 -7.14 -16.83 -20.89
CA TYR A 544 -7.44 -17.23 -22.26
C TYR A 544 -7.55 -16.04 -23.22
N LEU A 545 -7.87 -14.83 -22.72
CA LEU A 545 -7.93 -13.61 -23.52
C LEU A 545 -6.58 -13.26 -24.16
N LEU A 546 -5.48 -13.71 -23.60
CA LEU A 546 -4.15 -13.50 -24.21
C LEU A 546 -3.93 -14.27 -25.49
N ALA A 547 -4.82 -15.18 -25.87
CA ALA A 547 -4.85 -15.79 -27.22
C ALA A 547 -5.49 -14.86 -28.28
N GLU A 548 -6.22 -13.84 -27.85
CA GLU A 548 -6.86 -12.87 -28.74
C GLU A 548 -5.88 -11.74 -29.10
N PRO A 549 -5.76 -11.36 -30.38
CA PRO A 549 -4.77 -10.39 -30.84
C PRO A 549 -4.83 -9.02 -30.17
N GLU A 550 -6.02 -8.50 -29.90
CA GLU A 550 -6.20 -7.19 -29.28
C GLU A 550 -5.73 -7.15 -27.81
N HIS A 551 -6.00 -8.21 -27.05
CA HIS A 551 -5.56 -8.34 -25.66
C HIS A 551 -4.04 -8.52 -25.59
N GLN A 552 -3.47 -9.33 -26.47
CA GLN A 552 -2.03 -9.49 -26.57
C GLN A 552 -1.34 -8.18 -26.99
N ALA A 553 -1.95 -7.41 -27.89
CA ALA A 553 -1.44 -6.12 -28.33
C ALA A 553 -1.47 -5.08 -27.20
N LEU A 554 -2.53 -5.05 -26.40
CA LEU A 554 -2.62 -4.19 -25.21
C LEU A 554 -1.53 -4.57 -24.20
N GLN A 555 -1.35 -5.87 -23.91
CA GLN A 555 -0.31 -6.33 -22.98
C GLN A 555 1.10 -5.93 -23.48
N ASN A 556 1.38 -6.10 -24.78
CA ASN A 556 2.64 -5.68 -25.35
C ASN A 556 2.88 -4.18 -25.20
N PHE A 557 1.86 -3.36 -25.45
CA PHE A 557 1.94 -1.90 -25.27
C PHE A 557 2.22 -1.53 -23.81
N TYR A 558 1.46 -2.11 -22.87
CA TYR A 558 1.62 -1.80 -21.44
C TYR A 558 2.98 -2.26 -20.92
N ARG A 559 3.47 -3.44 -21.34
CA ARG A 559 4.82 -3.92 -21.05
C ARG A 559 5.89 -2.92 -21.51
N ASP A 560 5.84 -2.48 -22.76
CA ASP A 560 6.85 -1.59 -23.31
C ASP A 560 6.76 -0.18 -22.68
N LEU A 561 5.57 0.23 -22.26
CA LEU A 561 5.34 1.45 -21.48
C LEU A 561 5.94 1.34 -20.06
N LEU A 562 5.80 0.19 -19.38
CA LEU A 562 6.45 -0.09 -18.09
C LEU A 562 7.97 -0.10 -18.22
N HIS A 563 8.50 -0.70 -19.28
CA HIS A 563 9.94 -0.66 -19.55
C HIS A 563 10.43 0.76 -19.83
N LEU A 564 9.67 1.58 -20.56
CA LEU A 564 9.99 3.00 -20.72
C LEU A 564 10.01 3.72 -19.36
N TYR A 565 9.03 3.45 -18.49
CA TYR A 565 8.94 4.01 -17.15
C TYR A 565 10.16 3.62 -16.31
N THR A 566 10.47 2.35 -16.20
CA THR A 566 11.51 1.84 -15.29
C THR A 566 12.95 2.14 -15.77
N HIS A 567 13.16 2.35 -17.09
CA HIS A 567 14.49 2.58 -17.66
C HIS A 567 14.78 4.03 -18.03
N ASN A 568 13.81 4.93 -17.94
CA ASN A 568 14.02 6.34 -18.25
C ASN A 568 13.82 7.23 -17.01
N LYS A 569 14.91 7.82 -16.54
CA LYS A 569 14.93 8.66 -15.34
C LYS A 569 13.96 9.84 -15.38
N ALA A 570 13.66 10.36 -16.56
CA ALA A 570 12.67 11.43 -16.71
C ALA A 570 11.27 11.04 -16.22
N MET A 571 10.96 9.74 -16.15
CA MET A 571 9.65 9.23 -15.74
C MET A 571 9.43 9.19 -14.22
N TYR A 572 10.52 9.15 -13.42
CA TYR A 572 10.41 8.89 -11.98
C TYR A 572 11.37 9.67 -11.07
N GLU A 573 12.50 10.17 -11.61
CA GLU A 573 13.57 10.75 -10.77
C GLU A 573 13.14 12.04 -10.05
N GLN A 574 12.11 12.71 -10.56
CA GLN A 574 11.58 13.98 -10.05
C GLN A 574 10.04 13.94 -9.93
N ASP A 575 9.49 12.82 -9.40
CA ASP A 575 8.04 12.64 -9.25
C ASP A 575 7.42 13.51 -8.16
N THR A 576 8.21 13.96 -7.22
CA THR A 576 7.75 14.69 -6.02
C THR A 576 8.06 16.18 -6.05
N CYS A 577 8.46 16.70 -7.22
CA CYS A 577 8.78 18.13 -7.37
C CYS A 577 8.37 18.66 -8.75
N MET A 578 8.09 19.97 -8.80
CA MET A 578 7.56 20.63 -9.99
C MET A 578 8.52 20.61 -11.19
N GLU A 579 9.82 20.50 -10.94
CA GLU A 579 10.86 20.46 -11.97
C GLU A 579 10.78 19.21 -12.85
N GLY A 580 10.09 18.18 -12.40
CA GLY A 580 9.92 16.90 -13.12
C GLY A 580 8.89 16.92 -14.23
N PHE A 581 8.02 17.93 -14.27
CA PHE A 581 6.89 18.00 -15.21
C PHE A 581 6.69 19.42 -15.76
N GLU A 582 6.35 19.50 -17.04
CA GLU A 582 6.06 20.78 -17.70
C GLU A 582 4.99 20.59 -18.77
N TRP A 583 3.87 21.32 -18.66
CA TRP A 583 2.91 21.39 -19.74
C TRP A 583 3.49 22.07 -20.97
N VAL A 584 3.32 21.47 -22.13
CA VAL A 584 3.51 22.11 -23.43
C VAL A 584 2.19 22.77 -23.86
N ASN A 585 1.12 22.00 -23.86
CA ASN A 585 -0.24 22.49 -24.09
C ASN A 585 -1.23 21.67 -23.25
N ALA A 586 -1.83 22.35 -22.26
CA ALA A 586 -2.88 21.80 -21.40
C ALA A 586 -4.29 22.24 -21.83
N ASP A 587 -4.41 23.13 -22.82
CA ASP A 587 -5.64 23.88 -23.12
C ASP A 587 -6.26 23.54 -24.48
N ASP A 588 -5.76 22.51 -25.16
CA ASP A 588 -6.31 22.05 -26.45
C ASP A 588 -7.62 21.25 -26.29
N SER A 589 -8.57 21.84 -25.55
CA SER A 589 -9.86 21.23 -25.21
C SER A 589 -10.70 20.91 -26.42
N SER A 590 -10.67 21.76 -27.45
CA SER A 590 -11.46 21.57 -28.69
C SER A 590 -11.09 20.30 -29.45
N ARG A 591 -9.86 19.82 -29.27
CA ARG A 591 -9.34 18.58 -29.89
C ARG A 591 -9.11 17.45 -28.86
N SER A 592 -9.26 17.72 -27.57
CA SER A 592 -8.96 16.81 -26.46
C SER A 592 -7.54 16.20 -26.59
N ILE A 593 -6.55 17.08 -26.83
CA ILE A 593 -5.14 16.72 -26.93
C ILE A 593 -4.38 17.34 -25.76
N TYR A 594 -3.49 16.55 -25.18
CA TYR A 594 -2.58 16.99 -24.12
C TYR A 594 -1.15 16.77 -24.57
N SER A 595 -0.29 17.75 -24.34
CA SER A 595 1.14 17.61 -24.53
C SER A 595 1.94 18.14 -23.35
N PHE A 596 2.93 17.38 -22.92
CA PHE A 596 3.74 17.70 -21.75
C PHE A 596 5.13 17.09 -21.84
N ILE A 597 6.05 17.62 -21.04
CA ILE A 597 7.43 17.14 -20.94
C ILE A 597 7.67 16.55 -19.55
N ARG A 598 8.33 15.41 -19.50
CA ARG A 598 8.96 14.86 -18.31
C ARG A 598 10.46 15.17 -18.34
N HIS A 599 10.95 15.70 -17.23
CA HIS A 599 12.34 16.11 -17.08
C HIS A 599 13.13 15.17 -16.18
N SER A 600 14.33 14.78 -16.63
CA SER A 600 15.30 14.14 -15.75
C SER A 600 16.15 15.20 -15.02
N LYS A 601 16.70 14.84 -13.86
CA LYS A 601 17.63 15.69 -13.11
C LYS A 601 18.83 16.07 -13.97
N GLY A 602 19.06 17.37 -14.11
CA GLY A 602 20.12 17.89 -14.99
C GLY A 602 19.79 17.88 -16.48
N ALA A 603 18.55 17.61 -16.88
CA ALA A 603 18.00 17.72 -18.24
C ALA A 603 18.82 16.99 -19.32
N LYS A 604 19.41 15.83 -18.99
CA LYS A 604 20.23 15.05 -19.93
C LYS A 604 19.40 14.32 -20.97
N LYS A 605 18.25 13.80 -20.56
CA LYS A 605 17.27 13.11 -21.41
C LYS A 605 15.89 13.45 -20.89
N ASN A 606 15.08 14.07 -21.73
CA ASN A 606 13.70 14.41 -21.42
C ASN A 606 12.77 13.63 -22.33
N LEU A 607 11.51 13.50 -21.94
CA LEU A 607 10.47 12.87 -22.74
C LEU A 607 9.34 13.87 -23.00
N LEU A 608 8.97 14.04 -24.26
CA LEU A 608 7.78 14.78 -24.68
C LEU A 608 6.67 13.76 -24.98
N PHE A 609 5.54 13.91 -24.33
CA PHE A 609 4.32 13.18 -24.57
C PHE A 609 3.33 14.01 -25.39
N VAL A 610 2.68 13.37 -26.37
CA VAL A 610 1.57 13.95 -27.12
C VAL A 610 0.43 12.93 -27.16
N CYS A 611 -0.70 13.23 -26.52
CA CYS A 611 -1.80 12.31 -26.28
C CYS A 611 -3.08 12.83 -26.94
N ASN A 612 -3.66 12.07 -27.89
CA ASN A 612 -4.93 12.36 -28.56
C ASN A 612 -6.05 11.47 -28.00
N PHE A 613 -6.98 12.06 -27.30
CA PHE A 613 -8.12 11.35 -26.69
C PHE A 613 -9.36 11.29 -27.58
N THR A 614 -9.20 11.48 -28.90
CA THR A 614 -10.31 11.44 -29.87
C THR A 614 -10.10 10.42 -30.97
N PRO A 615 -11.19 9.91 -31.60
CA PRO A 615 -11.11 8.97 -32.73
C PRO A 615 -10.67 9.64 -34.03
N ILE A 616 -10.17 10.88 -33.99
CA ILE A 616 -9.84 11.67 -35.18
C ILE A 616 -8.32 11.71 -35.35
N GLU A 617 -7.85 11.26 -36.52
CA GLU A 617 -6.45 11.47 -36.92
C GLU A 617 -6.17 12.96 -37.08
N ARG A 618 -4.99 13.41 -36.67
CA ARG A 618 -4.54 14.81 -36.77
C ARG A 618 -3.28 14.87 -37.64
N PRO A 619 -3.43 14.95 -38.97
CA PRO A 619 -2.26 15.10 -39.86
C PRO A 619 -1.53 16.37 -39.58
N GLU A 620 -0.18 16.31 -39.63
CA GLU A 620 0.70 17.45 -39.39
C GLU A 620 0.40 18.23 -38.08
N TYR A 621 -0.10 17.52 -37.03
CA TYR A 621 -0.31 18.15 -35.73
C TYR A 621 0.99 18.77 -35.24
N ARG A 622 0.97 20.08 -35.07
CA ARG A 622 2.16 20.83 -34.67
C ARG A 622 2.25 20.92 -33.16
N VAL A 623 3.39 20.48 -32.63
CA VAL A 623 3.69 20.54 -31.21
C VAL A 623 4.87 21.47 -30.94
N GLY A 624 4.70 22.37 -29.97
CA GLY A 624 5.72 23.30 -29.53
C GLY A 624 6.81 22.63 -28.71
N VAL A 625 8.06 23.00 -28.90
CA VAL A 625 9.20 22.42 -28.19
C VAL A 625 10.22 23.46 -27.77
N PRO A 626 10.96 23.24 -26.64
CA PRO A 626 11.83 24.27 -26.08
C PRO A 626 13.13 24.48 -26.86
N ARG A 627 13.55 23.54 -27.71
CA ARG A 627 14.88 23.56 -28.37
C ARG A 627 14.81 23.16 -29.84
N GLY A 628 15.61 23.79 -30.67
CA GLY A 628 15.80 23.45 -32.09
C GLY A 628 16.67 22.22 -32.29
N LYS A 629 16.24 21.07 -31.72
CA LYS A 629 16.97 19.79 -31.74
C LYS A 629 16.23 18.71 -32.54
N GLN A 630 16.81 17.54 -32.55
CA GLN A 630 16.13 16.32 -32.98
C GLN A 630 15.33 15.72 -31.81
N TYR A 631 14.14 15.21 -32.13
CA TYR A 631 13.19 14.55 -31.24
C TYR A 631 13.02 13.13 -31.75
N ARG A 632 13.49 12.15 -30.99
CA ARG A 632 13.45 10.73 -31.37
C ARG A 632 12.18 10.08 -30.85
N LEU A 633 11.34 9.56 -31.73
CA LEU A 633 10.16 8.79 -31.37
C LEU A 633 10.62 7.48 -30.68
N VAL A 634 10.23 7.28 -29.42
CA VAL A 634 10.59 6.11 -28.61
C VAL A 634 9.41 5.22 -28.27
N LEU A 635 8.17 5.74 -28.37
CA LEU A 635 6.95 4.97 -28.24
C LEU A 635 5.87 5.58 -29.14
N ASN A 636 5.16 4.74 -29.88
CA ASN A 636 4.00 5.12 -30.68
C ASN A 636 2.92 4.03 -30.55
N SER A 637 1.77 4.36 -29.94
CA SER A 637 0.70 3.38 -29.70
C SER A 637 0.04 2.85 -30.98
N ASP A 638 0.32 3.46 -32.14
CA ASP A 638 -0.25 3.07 -33.44
C ASP A 638 0.64 2.04 -34.20
N GLU A 639 1.68 1.50 -33.58
CA GLU A 639 2.48 0.43 -34.17
C GLU A 639 1.67 -0.87 -34.28
N LEU A 640 1.95 -1.67 -35.34
CA LEU A 640 1.25 -2.94 -35.59
C LEU A 640 1.29 -3.90 -34.40
N GLN A 641 2.44 -3.97 -33.71
CA GLN A 641 2.61 -4.83 -32.53
C GLN A 641 1.69 -4.46 -31.35
N TYR A 642 1.12 -3.25 -31.38
CA TYR A 642 0.15 -2.77 -30.40
C TYR A 642 -1.28 -2.72 -30.99
N GLY A 643 -1.52 -3.38 -32.14
CA GLY A 643 -2.81 -3.39 -32.81
C GLY A 643 -3.21 -2.04 -33.43
N GLY A 644 -2.24 -1.19 -33.73
CA GLY A 644 -2.46 0.08 -34.44
C GLY A 644 -2.48 -0.08 -35.94
N SER A 645 -2.59 1.04 -36.69
CA SER A 645 -2.65 1.06 -38.15
C SER A 645 -1.29 0.75 -38.81
N GLY A 646 -0.21 0.88 -38.06
CA GLY A 646 1.16 0.64 -38.53
C GLY A 646 1.62 1.63 -39.58
N LYS A 647 1.03 2.83 -39.67
CA LYS A 647 1.51 3.85 -40.59
C LYS A 647 2.98 4.15 -40.31
N ALA A 648 3.82 4.07 -41.36
CA ALA A 648 5.21 4.43 -41.26
C ALA A 648 5.35 5.91 -40.87
N ARG A 649 6.14 6.16 -39.83
CA ARG A 649 6.46 7.50 -39.35
C ARG A 649 7.98 7.64 -39.20
N PRO A 650 8.55 8.84 -39.46
CA PRO A 650 9.96 9.06 -39.21
C PRO A 650 10.33 8.74 -37.75
N ALA A 651 11.44 8.04 -37.55
CA ALA A 651 11.96 7.77 -36.20
C ALA A 651 12.51 9.03 -35.52
N VAL A 652 12.84 10.08 -36.30
CA VAL A 652 13.45 11.33 -35.80
C VAL A 652 12.78 12.53 -36.48
N TYR A 653 12.37 13.47 -35.65
CA TYR A 653 11.79 14.76 -36.06
C TYR A 653 12.75 15.90 -35.77
N LYS A 654 12.96 16.79 -36.73
CA LYS A 654 13.81 17.96 -36.56
C LYS A 654 12.95 19.20 -36.32
N ALA A 655 13.06 19.78 -35.14
CA ALA A 655 12.33 21.01 -34.82
C ALA A 655 12.82 22.19 -35.65
N LYS A 656 11.90 22.98 -36.18
CA LYS A 656 12.13 24.21 -36.94
C LYS A 656 11.88 25.42 -36.05
N LYS A 657 12.53 26.53 -36.35
CA LYS A 657 12.26 27.82 -35.69
C LYS A 657 10.91 28.36 -36.17
N GLN A 658 9.87 27.84 -35.58
CA GLN A 658 8.47 28.20 -35.81
C GLN A 658 7.76 28.11 -34.48
N GLU A 659 7.22 29.21 -34.02
CA GLU A 659 6.51 29.28 -32.75
C GLU A 659 5.26 28.41 -32.76
N CYS A 660 5.02 27.69 -31.66
CA CYS A 660 3.81 26.92 -31.38
C CYS A 660 3.72 26.70 -29.87
N ASP A 661 2.51 26.71 -29.31
CA ASP A 661 2.24 26.45 -27.88
C ASP A 661 3.13 27.34 -26.95
N GLY A 662 3.38 28.60 -27.33
CA GLY A 662 4.27 29.50 -26.59
C GLY A 662 5.74 29.09 -26.62
N ARG A 663 6.16 28.15 -27.48
CA ARG A 663 7.55 27.68 -27.64
C ARG A 663 8.17 28.20 -28.93
N PRO A 664 9.47 28.51 -28.92
CA PRO A 664 10.14 29.13 -30.09
C PRO A 664 10.39 28.16 -31.26
N TYR A 665 10.27 26.85 -31.00
CA TYR A 665 10.47 25.80 -31.99
C TYR A 665 9.30 24.84 -32.01
N SER A 666 9.07 24.16 -33.13
CA SER A 666 8.04 23.14 -33.27
C SER A 666 8.38 22.17 -34.38
N PHE A 667 7.68 21.02 -34.39
CA PHE A 667 7.65 20.09 -35.50
C PHE A 667 6.23 19.56 -35.73
N GLY A 668 5.92 19.09 -36.95
CA GLY A 668 4.65 18.42 -37.27
C GLY A 668 4.77 16.90 -37.06
N TYR A 669 3.71 16.31 -36.58
CA TYR A 669 3.57 14.86 -36.38
C TYR A 669 2.16 14.39 -36.79
N ASP A 670 2.07 13.30 -37.55
CA ASP A 670 0.79 12.69 -37.89
C ASP A 670 0.28 11.91 -36.68
N LEU A 671 -0.53 12.57 -35.84
CA LEU A 671 -1.02 12.03 -34.57
C LEU A 671 -2.24 11.14 -34.83
N PRO A 672 -2.15 9.82 -34.50
CA PRO A 672 -3.19 8.85 -34.79
C PRO A 672 -4.45 9.04 -33.90
N PRO A 673 -5.60 8.46 -34.31
CA PRO A 673 -6.78 8.36 -33.47
C PRO A 673 -6.46 7.64 -32.17
N TYR A 674 -6.92 8.18 -31.03
CA TYR A 674 -6.59 7.66 -29.69
C TYR A 674 -5.09 7.33 -29.54
N GLY A 675 -4.26 8.16 -30.14
CA GLY A 675 -2.83 7.90 -30.25
C GLY A 675 -2.01 8.59 -29.19
N VAL A 676 -0.97 7.92 -28.77
CA VAL A 676 0.09 8.54 -27.97
C VAL A 676 1.42 8.37 -28.68
N ALA A 677 2.19 9.45 -28.70
CA ALA A 677 3.57 9.48 -29.14
C ALA A 677 4.47 10.02 -28.04
N VAL A 678 5.60 9.34 -27.81
CA VAL A 678 6.60 9.76 -26.83
C VAL A 678 7.92 10.00 -27.55
N PHE A 679 8.51 11.17 -27.36
CA PHE A 679 9.76 11.59 -27.98
C PHE A 679 10.85 11.84 -26.95
N GLU A 680 12.02 11.25 -27.13
CA GLU A 680 13.25 11.55 -26.35
C GLU A 680 14.04 12.70 -26.99
N PHE A 681 14.54 13.66 -26.16
CA PHE A 681 15.35 14.78 -26.64
C PHE A 681 16.36 15.32 -25.61
#